data_e595ada8bc7645db8747a2252f9fd026
#
_entry.id   e595ada8bc7645db8747a2252f9fd026
#
_cell.length_a   1.000
_cell.length_b   1.000
_cell.length_c   1.000
_cell.angle_alpha   90.00
_cell.angle_beta   90.00
_cell.angle_gamma   90.00
#
_symmetry.space_group_name_H-M   'P 1'
#
loop_
_entity.id
_entity.type
_entity.pdbx_description
1 polymer ?
#
loop_
_entity_poly.entity_id
_entity_poly.type
_entity_poly.pdbx_seq_one_letter_code
_entity_poly.pdbx_strand_id
1 'polypeptide(L)'
;MANETSGRRDNRVPFRASTKTPNIMMLRRTRFLLIVCGILAFAVLGIKLFNVMIVHHDEYEKMAIDQQVRETEITASRGAIYDTNGKILAMNASVDTIFISPAEIAKNKEDPQLIARELSEILDVDYNKILAMTKNTDRWYEVVKRKVEPDVSEKVRAFKKENKLIGVKIEPDTKRYYPYGSLAAHVIGFVGQDNEGRYGLEQRYDSFLTGSTGRIIRATDNRGTDMLFVNYEDYYDETKGNDMNLTIDATIQYYLEKHLQQAVEDYDVQNGAAAIAMDPNSGAILGMVSLGNFDLNDYQKVSDKDQEAIDAETDPGKKAELLSAAQTKQWRNKALSDTYEPGSTFKIITLAMALEEGVVNENSSFYCGGSTNVLGRTDPLKCWKTTGHGSQNLTQAIQHSCNVALVQIGQLVGARTFYKYAEAFGFLNLTNNVDSNLTAKTGIDMSGESGSIWWSQNTFYDPENLSQLAAASFGQTFTITPLQLITAVSACVNGGYLMKPYVVKSIVNSDGEAVVSNSPTVVRQVVSEQTSATVRQILEQVVGDPVDGTGKNAYVAGYRIGGKTGTSEKVAQDAAGGAKEYIVSFIGFAPADDPQIVILVLLDTPSNSTGIYISGGQMAAPTVGKMMADILPYLGVEPSYSETEKTHMDKTVPNVTGLSVEQAKAALAELGLQARVYGDGGTVTAQLPGSGAVVANGSTILLYAGKEPSGDKETMPDLTNLSYETARDRMAALGLYIKTNSSITDTASQKISGQTVAAGTELKHGTVVEVTLVTTDSGMLGRY
;
A
#
# COMPACT_ATOMS: atom_id res chain seq x y z
N MET A 1 57.30 47.20 66.39
CA MET A 1 57.29 48.67 66.38
C MET A 1 55.86 49.09 66.70
N ALA A 2 55.66 49.38 67.93
CA ALA A 2 55.64 50.75 68.53
C ALA A 2 54.33 51.40 68.09
N ASN A 3 53.57 51.54 69.02
CA ASN A 3 53.21 52.58 70.02
C ASN A 3 51.93 53.30 69.50
N GLU A 4 51.05 53.82 70.28
CA GLU A 4 50.86 54.13 71.70
C GLU A 4 49.38 54.53 71.83
N THR A 5 48.78 54.02 72.86
CA THR A 5 48.16 54.74 73.98
C THR A 5 47.28 55.95 73.72
N SER A 6 46.06 55.91 74.19
CA SER A 6 45.50 56.72 75.26
C SER A 6 43.99 56.46 75.33
N GLY A 7 43.32 56.00 76.36
CA GLY A 7 43.16 56.51 77.68
C GLY A 7 42.10 57.59 77.71
N ARG A 8 40.79 57.20 77.86
CA ARG A 8 39.85 58.12 78.56
C ARG A 8 38.74 57.37 79.31
N ARG A 9 38.80 57.54 80.47
CA ARG A 9 37.97 57.39 81.66
C ARG A 9 36.50 57.11 81.46
N ASP A 10 36.13 56.06 82.19
CA ASP A 10 34.84 55.77 82.77
C ASP A 10 34.12 56.99 83.36
N ASN A 11 32.87 57.21 82.90
CA ASN A 11 31.89 57.91 83.69
C ASN A 11 30.57 57.12 83.60
N ARG A 12 30.48 56.07 84.48
CA ARG A 12 29.20 55.44 84.80
C ARG A 12 28.37 56.35 85.61
N VAL A 13 27.35 56.94 85.08
CA VAL A 13 26.25 57.53 85.81
C VAL A 13 25.26 56.37 86.15
N PRO A 14 24.97 56.11 87.42
CA PRO A 14 24.03 55.07 87.79
C PRO A 14 22.61 55.50 87.40
N PHE A 15 22.01 54.71 86.47
CA PHE A 15 20.59 54.85 86.15
C PHE A 15 19.78 54.42 87.38
N ARG A 16 19.31 55.37 88.18
CA ARG A 16 18.30 55.14 89.24
C ARG A 16 17.00 54.69 88.51
N ALA A 17 16.68 53.42 88.56
CA ALA A 17 15.37 52.91 88.22
C ALA A 17 14.32 53.54 89.13
N SER A 18 13.63 54.51 88.58
CA SER A 18 12.45 55.05 89.27
C SER A 18 11.33 54.00 89.18
N THR A 19 11.13 53.30 90.28
CA THR A 19 9.96 52.45 90.46
C THR A 19 8.73 53.35 90.67
N LYS A 20 8.29 53.98 89.59
CA LYS A 20 6.93 54.54 89.56
C LYS A 20 5.98 53.36 89.35
N THR A 21 5.27 53.01 90.46
CA THR A 21 4.12 52.11 90.39
C THR A 21 3.19 52.59 89.27
N PRO A 22 2.86 51.75 88.24
CA PRO A 22 2.03 52.22 87.17
C PRO A 22 0.69 52.68 87.65
N ASN A 23 0.29 53.90 87.29
CA ASN A 23 -0.98 54.50 87.63
C ASN A 23 -2.13 53.52 87.24
N ILE A 24 -3.01 53.23 88.23
CA ILE A 24 -4.12 52.29 88.09
C ILE A 24 -4.99 52.60 86.82
N MET A 25 -5.08 53.86 86.44
CA MET A 25 -5.73 54.29 85.22
C MET A 25 -4.97 53.82 83.96
N MET A 26 -3.67 53.82 83.97
CA MET A 26 -2.82 53.39 82.88
C MET A 26 -2.91 51.88 82.71
N LEU A 27 -2.88 51.12 83.79
CA LEU A 27 -3.11 49.66 83.76
C LEU A 27 -4.50 49.28 83.30
N ARG A 28 -5.55 50.04 83.68
CA ARG A 28 -6.91 49.81 83.14
C ARG A 28 -7.02 50.13 81.65
N ARG A 29 -6.40 51.21 81.21
CA ARG A 29 -6.36 51.53 79.75
C ARG A 29 -5.57 50.50 78.92
N THR A 30 -4.44 50.04 79.45
CA THR A 30 -3.63 49.01 78.76
C THR A 30 -4.38 47.68 78.72
N ARG A 31 -5.02 47.27 79.84
CA ARG A 31 -5.89 46.06 79.84
C ARG A 31 -7.07 46.21 78.90
N PHE A 32 -7.70 47.35 78.82
CA PHE A 32 -8.82 47.61 77.90
C PHE A 32 -8.34 47.55 76.45
N LEU A 33 -7.22 48.19 76.16
CA LEU A 33 -6.59 48.12 74.83
C LEU A 33 -6.21 46.69 74.45
N LEU A 34 -5.64 45.92 75.36
CA LEU A 34 -5.30 44.50 75.07
C LEU A 34 -6.54 43.66 74.84
N ILE A 35 -7.63 43.90 75.58
CA ILE A 35 -8.90 43.20 75.37
C ILE A 35 -9.50 43.57 74.02
N VAL A 36 -9.54 44.87 73.68
CA VAL A 36 -10.07 45.35 72.41
C VAL A 36 -9.23 44.83 71.23
N CYS A 37 -7.89 44.91 71.33
CA CYS A 37 -7.00 44.34 70.30
C CYS A 37 -7.14 42.82 70.21
N GLY A 38 -7.35 42.12 71.31
CA GLY A 38 -7.60 40.69 71.35
C GLY A 38 -8.91 40.34 70.65
N ILE A 39 -10.01 41.06 70.98
CA ILE A 39 -11.30 40.88 70.35
C ILE A 39 -11.22 41.17 68.82
N LEU A 40 -10.54 42.27 68.43
CA LEU A 40 -10.32 42.61 67.00
C LEU A 40 -9.50 41.54 66.25
N ALA A 41 -8.41 41.05 66.93
CA ALA A 41 -7.62 39.95 66.29
C ALA A 41 -8.44 38.69 66.15
N PHE A 42 -9.25 38.31 67.16
CA PHE A 42 -10.16 37.15 67.01
C PHE A 42 -11.29 37.38 65.97
N ALA A 43 -11.82 38.60 65.90
CA ALA A 43 -12.80 38.95 64.91
C ALA A 43 -12.23 38.83 63.46
N VAL A 44 -11.01 39.33 63.22
CA VAL A 44 -10.31 39.20 61.96
C VAL A 44 -10.04 37.73 61.64
N LEU A 45 -9.59 36.94 62.63
CA LEU A 45 -9.42 35.48 62.46
C LEU A 45 -10.73 34.76 62.13
N GLY A 46 -11.81 35.14 62.88
CA GLY A 46 -13.15 34.58 62.62
C GLY A 46 -13.69 34.91 61.27
N ILE A 47 -13.52 36.16 60.79
CA ILE A 47 -13.89 36.57 59.44
C ILE A 47 -13.07 35.80 58.40
N LYS A 48 -11.77 35.66 58.64
CA LYS A 48 -10.90 34.89 57.72
C LYS A 48 -11.28 33.43 57.70
N LEU A 49 -11.57 32.85 58.87
CA LEU A 49 -12.05 31.46 58.97
C LEU A 49 -13.41 31.27 58.28
N PHE A 50 -14.34 32.20 58.48
CA PHE A 50 -15.65 32.20 57.81
C PHE A 50 -15.49 32.31 56.32
N ASN A 51 -14.59 33.17 55.84
CA ASN A 51 -14.32 33.33 54.42
C ASN A 51 -13.74 32.05 53.80
N VAL A 52 -12.80 31.39 54.49
CA VAL A 52 -12.19 30.13 54.00
C VAL A 52 -13.14 28.93 54.11
N MET A 53 -13.88 28.82 55.24
CA MET A 53 -14.69 27.63 55.52
C MET A 53 -16.11 27.68 54.92
N ILE A 54 -16.63 28.90 54.62
CA ILE A 54 -18.00 29.03 54.11
C ILE A 54 -18.05 29.71 52.73
N VAL A 55 -17.36 30.85 52.56
CA VAL A 55 -17.43 31.58 51.28
C VAL A 55 -16.64 30.92 50.17
N HIS A 56 -15.47 30.36 50.49
CA HIS A 56 -14.60 29.66 49.54
C HIS A 56 -14.50 28.16 49.84
N HIS A 57 -15.49 27.61 50.52
CA HIS A 57 -15.54 26.18 50.86
C HIS A 57 -15.38 25.31 49.61
N ASP A 58 -16.21 25.54 48.64
CA ASP A 58 -16.25 24.74 47.36
C ASP A 58 -14.93 24.88 46.60
N GLU A 59 -14.31 26.07 46.62
CA GLU A 59 -13.04 26.30 45.92
C GLU A 59 -11.87 25.58 46.58
N TYR A 60 -11.79 25.65 47.92
CA TYR A 60 -10.74 24.96 48.68
C TYR A 60 -10.99 23.46 48.79
N GLU A 61 -12.24 23.02 48.82
CA GLU A 61 -12.60 21.60 48.73
C GLU A 61 -12.21 21.05 47.37
N LYS A 62 -12.47 21.76 46.29
CA LYS A 62 -12.06 21.38 44.95
C LYS A 62 -10.52 21.31 44.81
N MET A 63 -9.79 22.31 45.35
CA MET A 63 -8.31 22.29 45.37
C MET A 63 -7.77 21.13 46.21
N ALA A 64 -8.41 20.78 47.31
CA ALA A 64 -8.03 19.64 48.13
C ALA A 64 -8.30 18.32 47.44
N ILE A 65 -9.42 18.20 46.78
CA ILE A 65 -9.78 17.05 45.96
C ILE A 65 -8.77 16.90 44.82
N ASP A 66 -8.49 17.97 44.07
CA ASP A 66 -7.53 17.95 42.94
C ASP A 66 -6.09 17.56 43.41
N GLN A 67 -5.72 17.81 44.65
CA GLN A 67 -4.44 17.38 45.27
C GLN A 67 -4.46 15.92 45.79
N GLN A 68 -5.62 15.38 46.11
CA GLN A 68 -5.78 14.05 46.71
C GLN A 68 -6.31 13.00 45.70
N VAL A 69 -6.66 13.41 44.49
CA VAL A 69 -7.20 12.54 43.49
C VAL A 69 -6.08 12.10 42.56
N ARG A 70 -5.93 10.79 42.39
CA ARG A 70 -5.12 10.19 41.31
C ARG A 70 -6.03 9.79 40.18
N GLU A 71 -5.82 10.43 39.04
CA GLU A 71 -6.45 10.07 37.80
C GLU A 71 -5.60 8.99 37.12
N THR A 72 -6.21 7.84 36.83
CA THR A 72 -5.58 6.78 36.05
C THR A 72 -6.34 6.70 34.74
N GLU A 73 -5.67 7.00 33.63
CA GLU A 73 -6.25 6.89 32.29
C GLU A 73 -6.41 5.41 31.91
N ILE A 74 -7.58 5.07 31.34
CA ILE A 74 -7.82 3.79 30.69
C ILE A 74 -7.74 4.04 29.19
N THR A 75 -6.73 3.47 28.54
CA THR A 75 -6.55 3.61 27.09
C THR A 75 -7.70 2.95 26.34
N ALA A 76 -8.42 3.70 25.54
CA ALA A 76 -9.48 3.16 24.70
C ALA A 76 -8.91 2.19 23.65
N SER A 77 -9.69 1.16 23.35
CA SER A 77 -9.38 0.25 22.27
C SER A 77 -9.63 0.93 20.93
N ARG A 78 -8.61 0.97 20.05
CA ARG A 78 -8.71 1.52 18.70
C ARG A 78 -9.63 0.68 17.83
N GLY A 79 -10.45 1.27 16.98
CA GLY A 79 -11.37 0.59 16.07
C GLY A 79 -10.64 -0.37 15.13
N ALA A 80 -11.29 -1.46 14.75
CA ALA A 80 -10.76 -2.42 13.79
C ALA A 80 -10.90 -1.90 12.36
N ILE A 81 -10.03 -2.39 11.46
CA ILE A 81 -10.10 -2.13 10.02
C ILE A 81 -10.41 -3.44 9.31
N TYR A 82 -11.45 -3.44 8.51
CA TYR A 82 -11.92 -4.60 7.76
C TYR A 82 -11.81 -4.37 6.24
N ASP A 83 -11.57 -5.44 5.50
CA ASP A 83 -11.71 -5.42 4.04
C ASP A 83 -13.20 -5.38 3.64
N THR A 84 -13.47 -5.35 2.33
CA THR A 84 -14.85 -5.28 1.81
C THR A 84 -15.69 -6.51 2.16
N ASN A 85 -15.06 -7.66 2.49
CA ASN A 85 -15.68 -8.93 2.85
C ASN A 85 -15.71 -9.18 4.37
N GLY A 86 -15.29 -8.21 5.18
CA GLY A 86 -15.27 -8.32 6.64
C GLY A 86 -14.06 -9.05 7.21
N LYS A 87 -12.98 -9.28 6.43
CA LYS A 87 -11.71 -9.78 6.97
C LYS A 87 -11.00 -8.68 7.76
N ILE A 88 -10.48 -9.04 8.92
CA ILE A 88 -9.76 -8.10 9.80
C ILE A 88 -8.37 -7.82 9.21
N LEU A 89 -8.12 -6.57 8.83
CA LEU A 89 -6.83 -6.10 8.34
C LEU A 89 -5.99 -5.46 9.44
N ALA A 90 -6.63 -4.83 10.43
CA ALA A 90 -5.99 -4.27 11.62
C ALA A 90 -6.91 -4.39 12.83
N MET A 91 -6.35 -4.77 13.97
CA MET A 91 -7.07 -4.90 15.24
C MET A 91 -6.16 -4.56 16.41
N ASN A 92 -6.73 -4.39 17.59
CA ASN A 92 -5.96 -4.23 18.81
C ASN A 92 -5.79 -5.58 19.50
N ALA A 93 -4.58 -5.82 20.02
CA ALA A 93 -4.28 -6.89 20.97
C ALA A 93 -4.05 -6.27 22.35
N SER A 94 -4.53 -6.97 23.38
CA SER A 94 -4.21 -6.60 24.78
C SER A 94 -2.77 -7.00 25.09
N VAL A 95 -2.01 -6.04 25.58
CA VAL A 95 -0.61 -6.19 26.00
C VAL A 95 -0.41 -5.48 27.33
N ASP A 96 0.79 -5.54 27.91
CA ASP A 96 1.09 -4.87 29.17
C ASP A 96 2.28 -3.90 28.99
N THR A 97 2.28 -2.81 29.71
CA THR A 97 3.46 -1.95 29.93
C THR A 97 4.08 -2.28 31.27
N ILE A 98 5.38 -2.61 31.27
CA ILE A 98 6.14 -2.92 32.48
C ILE A 98 6.91 -1.68 32.90
N PHE A 99 6.67 -1.20 34.12
CA PHE A 99 7.40 -0.09 34.70
C PHE A 99 7.85 -0.38 36.14
N ILE A 100 8.81 0.37 36.62
CA ILE A 100 9.28 0.30 37.97
C ILE A 100 8.99 1.62 38.69
N SER A 101 8.78 1.53 40.00
CA SER A 101 8.72 2.68 40.91
C SER A 101 9.98 2.72 41.78
N PRO A 102 11.04 3.46 41.36
CA PRO A 102 12.28 3.54 42.14
C PRO A 102 12.06 4.04 43.56
N ALA A 103 11.10 4.95 43.79
CA ALA A 103 10.72 5.42 45.11
C ALA A 103 10.18 4.29 46.01
N GLU A 104 9.34 3.38 45.46
CA GLU A 104 8.82 2.21 46.20
C GLU A 104 9.88 1.15 46.44
N ILE A 105 10.75 0.90 45.44
CA ILE A 105 11.90 -0.02 45.56
C ILE A 105 12.77 0.42 46.76
N ALA A 106 13.13 1.71 46.82
CA ALA A 106 13.91 2.25 47.89
C ALA A 106 13.20 2.21 49.26
N LYS A 107 11.90 2.59 49.29
CA LYS A 107 11.06 2.59 50.52
C LYS A 107 10.90 1.19 51.08
N ASN A 108 10.68 0.20 50.24
CA ASN A 108 10.45 -1.19 50.67
C ASN A 108 11.76 -1.97 50.81
N LYS A 109 12.93 -1.35 50.52
CA LYS A 109 14.26 -1.98 50.55
C LYS A 109 14.34 -3.23 49.66
N GLU A 110 13.69 -3.18 48.51
CA GLU A 110 13.80 -4.21 47.52
C GLU A 110 15.19 -4.20 46.86
N ASP A 111 15.67 -5.35 46.39
CA ASP A 111 17.01 -5.45 45.78
C ASP A 111 17.00 -4.93 44.32
N PRO A 112 17.63 -3.76 44.04
CA PRO A 112 17.67 -3.19 42.72
C PRO A 112 18.45 -4.05 41.72
N GLN A 113 19.45 -4.83 42.20
CA GLN A 113 20.26 -5.67 41.32
C GLN A 113 19.49 -6.93 40.87
N LEU A 114 18.73 -7.52 41.80
CA LEU A 114 17.84 -8.62 41.51
C LEU A 114 16.77 -8.18 40.47
N ILE A 115 16.11 -7.04 40.70
CA ILE A 115 15.08 -6.49 39.81
C ILE A 115 15.68 -6.22 38.43
N ALA A 116 16.83 -5.58 38.35
CA ALA A 116 17.46 -5.25 37.08
C ALA A 116 17.89 -6.51 36.30
N ARG A 117 18.42 -7.54 36.96
CA ARG A 117 18.86 -8.77 36.35
C ARG A 117 17.68 -9.55 35.76
N GLU A 118 16.66 -9.82 36.57
CA GLU A 118 15.53 -10.63 36.16
C GLU A 118 14.68 -9.93 35.10
N LEU A 119 14.41 -8.62 35.24
CA LEU A 119 13.70 -7.86 34.21
C LEU A 119 14.52 -7.75 32.91
N SER A 120 15.86 -7.68 33.01
CA SER A 120 16.73 -7.69 31.83
C SER A 120 16.60 -9.02 31.05
N GLU A 121 16.60 -10.14 31.75
CA GLU A 121 16.49 -11.47 31.15
C GLU A 121 15.08 -11.73 30.57
N ILE A 122 14.02 -11.36 31.32
CA ILE A 122 12.63 -11.61 30.88
C ILE A 122 12.25 -10.69 29.73
N LEU A 123 12.65 -9.40 29.79
CA LEU A 123 12.19 -8.36 28.88
C LEU A 123 13.15 -8.09 27.72
N ASP A 124 14.33 -8.69 27.70
CA ASP A 124 15.40 -8.39 26.75
C ASP A 124 15.72 -6.88 26.69
N VAL A 125 16.04 -6.30 27.86
CA VAL A 125 16.41 -4.89 28.04
C VAL A 125 17.77 -4.84 28.75
N ASP A 126 18.64 -3.91 28.37
CA ASP A 126 19.96 -3.77 28.96
C ASP A 126 19.92 -3.65 30.49
N TYR A 127 20.69 -4.51 31.18
CA TYR A 127 20.78 -4.56 32.64
C TYR A 127 21.18 -3.22 33.25
N ASN A 128 22.19 -2.54 32.67
CA ASN A 128 22.70 -1.30 33.21
C ASN A 128 21.68 -0.17 33.08
N LYS A 129 20.87 -0.20 32.01
CA LYS A 129 19.76 0.73 31.80
C LYS A 129 18.73 0.59 32.89
N ILE A 130 18.27 -0.63 33.19
CA ILE A 130 17.27 -0.88 34.26
C ILE A 130 17.88 -0.52 35.61
N LEU A 131 19.12 -0.92 35.91
CA LEU A 131 19.80 -0.59 37.16
C LEU A 131 19.99 0.92 37.34
N ALA A 132 20.22 1.67 36.25
CA ALA A 132 20.27 3.12 36.30
C ALA A 132 18.92 3.75 36.66
N MET A 133 17.83 3.19 36.11
CA MET A 133 16.46 3.62 36.44
C MET A 133 16.12 3.42 37.91
N THR A 134 16.52 2.29 38.51
CA THR A 134 16.26 2.02 39.96
C THR A 134 16.95 3.02 40.92
N LYS A 135 17.98 3.75 40.47
CA LYS A 135 18.69 4.75 41.25
C LYS A 135 17.96 6.10 41.34
N ASN A 136 16.96 6.34 40.50
CA ASN A 136 16.18 7.59 40.48
C ASN A 136 15.12 7.60 41.58
N THR A 137 15.51 7.52 42.86
CA THR A 137 14.62 7.27 44.00
C THR A 137 13.53 8.33 44.21
N ASP A 138 13.60 9.47 43.54
CA ASP A 138 12.58 10.53 43.57
C ASP A 138 11.45 10.28 42.56
N ARG A 139 11.61 9.28 41.67
CA ARG A 139 10.62 8.95 40.66
C ARG A 139 9.75 7.77 41.06
N TRP A 140 8.47 7.90 40.74
CA TRP A 140 7.45 6.88 41.00
C TRP A 140 7.10 6.05 39.77
N TYR A 141 7.50 6.48 38.58
CA TYR A 141 7.17 5.86 37.31
C TYR A 141 8.35 5.94 36.35
N GLU A 142 8.96 4.80 36.06
CA GLU A 142 10.04 4.63 35.09
C GLU A 142 9.72 3.42 34.22
N VAL A 143 9.42 3.65 32.92
CA VAL A 143 9.02 2.58 31.99
C VAL A 143 10.23 1.74 31.58
N VAL A 144 10.18 0.45 31.89
CA VAL A 144 11.18 -0.53 31.48
C VAL A 144 10.92 -0.99 30.03
N LYS A 145 9.69 -1.44 29.75
CA LYS A 145 9.30 -1.87 28.40
C LYS A 145 7.79 -1.68 28.19
N ARG A 146 7.42 -1.10 27.03
CA ARG A 146 6.04 -0.95 26.59
C ARG A 146 5.62 -2.12 25.73
N LYS A 147 4.30 -2.36 25.61
CA LYS A 147 3.67 -3.29 24.67
C LYS A 147 4.25 -4.70 24.77
N VAL A 148 4.39 -5.19 26.01
CA VAL A 148 4.88 -6.53 26.32
C VAL A 148 3.77 -7.54 26.10
N GLU A 149 4.06 -8.59 25.35
CA GLU A 149 3.11 -9.65 25.04
C GLU A 149 2.67 -10.43 26.30
N PRO A 150 1.44 -10.98 26.35
CA PRO A 150 0.87 -11.58 27.53
C PRO A 150 1.71 -12.73 28.14
N ASP A 151 2.37 -13.54 27.32
CA ASP A 151 3.22 -14.65 27.74
C ASP A 151 4.49 -14.19 28.45
N VAL A 152 5.06 -13.07 28.01
CA VAL A 152 6.24 -12.43 28.67
C VAL A 152 5.81 -11.71 29.93
N SER A 153 4.68 -11.00 29.88
CA SER A 153 4.11 -10.30 31.04
C SER A 153 3.78 -11.26 32.19
N GLU A 154 3.29 -12.46 31.86
CA GLU A 154 3.02 -13.48 32.88
C GLU A 154 4.29 -13.94 33.61
N LYS A 155 5.43 -14.00 32.93
CA LYS A 155 6.73 -14.27 33.59
C LYS A 155 7.09 -13.14 34.58
N VAL A 156 6.83 -11.89 34.21
CA VAL A 156 7.03 -10.74 35.11
C VAL A 156 6.08 -10.80 36.31
N ARG A 157 4.80 -11.23 36.09
CA ARG A 157 3.81 -11.44 37.18
C ARG A 157 4.28 -12.53 38.15
N ALA A 158 4.79 -13.62 37.63
CA ALA A 158 5.33 -14.73 38.43
C ALA A 158 6.54 -14.26 39.25
N PHE A 159 7.51 -13.60 38.61
CA PHE A 159 8.69 -13.01 39.28
C PHE A 159 8.31 -12.06 40.40
N LYS A 160 7.41 -11.11 40.12
CA LYS A 160 6.87 -10.14 41.10
C LYS A 160 6.22 -10.87 42.26
N LYS A 161 5.41 -11.89 42.03
CA LYS A 161 4.70 -12.66 43.05
C LYS A 161 5.65 -13.45 43.95
N GLU A 162 6.61 -14.15 43.34
CA GLU A 162 7.60 -14.96 44.04
C GLU A 162 8.45 -14.15 45.01
N ASN A 163 8.91 -12.99 44.56
CA ASN A 163 9.77 -12.10 45.35
C ASN A 163 9.01 -11.03 46.16
N LYS A 164 7.66 -11.04 46.09
CA LYS A 164 6.77 -10.07 46.78
C LYS A 164 7.11 -8.61 46.51
N LEU A 165 7.48 -8.31 45.24
CA LEU A 165 7.89 -6.98 44.84
C LEU A 165 6.71 -6.02 44.73
N ILE A 166 6.82 -4.84 45.28
CA ILE A 166 5.85 -3.75 45.22
C ILE A 166 6.28 -2.76 44.13
N GLY A 167 7.58 -2.51 44.04
CA GLY A 167 8.15 -1.54 43.09
C GLY A 167 8.15 -1.94 41.64
N VAL A 168 7.81 -3.21 41.28
CA VAL A 168 7.58 -3.65 39.89
C VAL A 168 6.09 -3.59 39.61
N LYS A 169 5.72 -2.86 38.58
CA LYS A 169 4.30 -2.63 38.18
C LYS A 169 4.04 -3.11 36.78
N ILE A 170 2.81 -3.53 36.56
CA ILE A 170 2.28 -4.01 35.28
C ILE A 170 0.99 -3.25 35.03
N GLU A 171 0.92 -2.54 33.93
CA GLU A 171 -0.22 -1.73 33.52
C GLU A 171 -0.77 -2.26 32.20
N PRO A 172 -2.10 -2.45 32.08
CA PRO A 172 -2.72 -2.85 30.82
C PRO A 172 -2.43 -1.81 29.73
N ASP A 173 -2.10 -2.27 28.54
CA ASP A 173 -1.83 -1.46 27.36
C ASP A 173 -2.44 -2.14 26.13
N THR A 174 -2.47 -1.46 25.00
CA THR A 174 -2.95 -1.98 23.73
C THR A 174 -1.88 -1.88 22.66
N LYS A 175 -1.77 -2.90 21.81
CA LYS A 175 -0.88 -2.92 20.67
C LYS A 175 -1.69 -3.10 19.41
N ARG A 176 -1.41 -2.25 18.40
CA ARG A 176 -1.99 -2.44 17.07
C ARG A 176 -1.36 -3.65 16.44
N TYR A 177 -2.20 -4.52 15.89
CA TYR A 177 -1.79 -5.76 15.26
C TYR A 177 -2.39 -5.88 13.85
N TYR A 178 -1.57 -6.26 12.90
CA TYR A 178 -1.89 -6.40 11.49
C TYR A 178 -1.71 -7.87 11.09
N PRO A 179 -2.81 -8.65 11.03
CA PRO A 179 -2.74 -10.12 10.88
C PRO A 179 -2.03 -10.58 9.59
N TYR A 180 -2.05 -9.76 8.56
CA TYR A 180 -1.46 -10.09 7.25
C TYR A 180 -0.10 -9.40 7.00
N GLY A 181 0.53 -8.84 8.03
CA GLY A 181 1.86 -8.25 7.96
C GLY A 181 1.95 -7.11 6.95
N SER A 182 2.45 -7.38 5.76
CA SER A 182 2.71 -6.39 4.71
C SER A 182 1.53 -6.12 3.77
N LEU A 183 0.43 -6.90 3.85
CA LEU A 183 -0.70 -6.76 2.92
C LEU A 183 -1.32 -5.35 3.02
N ALA A 184 -1.43 -4.65 1.91
CA ALA A 184 -1.95 -3.29 1.81
C ALA A 184 -1.25 -2.27 2.73
N ALA A 185 0.03 -2.48 3.07
CA ALA A 185 0.74 -1.69 4.06
C ALA A 185 0.69 -0.17 3.79
N HIS A 186 0.85 0.24 2.54
CA HIS A 186 0.81 1.65 2.15
C HIS A 186 -0.60 2.27 2.18
N VAL A 187 -1.64 1.44 2.17
CA VAL A 187 -3.04 1.88 2.28
C VAL A 187 -3.43 1.99 3.74
N ILE A 188 -3.27 0.91 4.50
CA ILE A 188 -3.64 0.84 5.91
C ILE A 188 -2.79 1.84 6.70
N GLY A 189 -1.47 1.84 6.48
CA GLY A 189 -0.53 2.60 7.30
C GLY A 189 -0.32 1.97 8.67
N PHE A 190 0.34 2.67 9.57
CA PHE A 190 0.70 2.14 10.88
C PHE A 190 0.50 3.16 11.99
N VAL A 191 0.49 2.63 13.22
CA VAL A 191 0.34 3.38 14.46
C VAL A 191 1.68 3.46 15.18
N GLY A 192 2.00 4.61 15.74
CA GLY A 192 3.17 4.82 16.58
C GLY A 192 3.10 4.06 17.91
N GLN A 193 4.16 4.17 18.71
CA GLN A 193 4.18 3.60 20.07
C GLN A 193 3.18 4.28 21.02
N ASP A 194 2.78 5.49 20.71
CA ASP A 194 1.79 6.31 21.40
C ASP A 194 0.34 6.02 20.99
N ASN A 195 0.13 4.99 20.15
CA ASN A 195 -1.16 4.62 19.55
C ASN A 195 -1.78 5.68 18.62
N GLU A 196 -1.02 6.69 18.17
CA GLU A 196 -1.43 7.64 17.14
C GLU A 196 -1.12 7.12 15.74
N GLY A 197 -2.02 7.33 14.81
CA GLY A 197 -1.83 6.99 13.40
C GLY A 197 -0.75 7.83 12.74
N ARG A 198 0.24 7.20 12.09
CA ARG A 198 1.40 7.90 11.50
C ARG A 198 1.37 7.95 9.98
N TYR A 199 0.79 6.95 9.33
CA TYR A 199 0.69 6.86 7.87
C TYR A 199 -0.64 6.26 7.43
N GLY A 200 -0.97 6.38 6.14
CA GLY A 200 -2.12 5.75 5.50
C GLY A 200 -3.47 6.15 6.10
N LEU A 201 -4.39 5.18 6.13
CA LEU A 201 -5.72 5.36 6.70
C LEU A 201 -5.68 5.49 8.22
N GLU A 202 -4.73 4.82 8.89
CA GLU A 202 -4.51 4.98 10.33
C GLU A 202 -4.28 6.44 10.72
N GLN A 203 -3.51 7.19 9.91
CA GLN A 203 -3.29 8.62 10.11
C GLN A 203 -4.50 9.45 9.67
N ARG A 204 -5.04 9.16 8.48
CA ARG A 204 -6.10 9.98 7.89
C ARG A 204 -7.37 10.00 8.72
N TYR A 205 -7.68 8.87 9.35
CA TYR A 205 -8.89 8.65 10.14
C TYR A 205 -8.59 8.42 11.63
N ASP A 206 -7.45 8.91 12.11
CA ASP A 206 -7.01 8.72 13.49
C ASP A 206 -8.08 9.12 14.51
N SER A 207 -8.70 10.29 14.33
CA SER A 207 -9.74 10.81 15.23
C SER A 207 -11.02 9.94 15.30
N PHE A 208 -11.27 9.12 14.27
CA PHE A 208 -12.39 8.17 14.29
C PHE A 208 -12.00 6.83 14.91
N LEU A 209 -10.75 6.42 14.67
CA LEU A 209 -10.24 5.11 15.10
C LEU A 209 -9.82 5.07 16.56
N THR A 210 -9.31 6.18 17.13
CA THR A 210 -8.66 6.20 18.45
C THR A 210 -9.64 5.99 19.61
N GLY A 211 -10.89 6.40 19.52
CA GLY A 211 -11.84 6.35 20.62
C GLY A 211 -11.60 7.42 21.69
N SER A 212 -12.28 7.32 22.79
CA SER A 212 -12.14 8.23 23.94
C SER A 212 -11.59 7.48 25.15
N THR A 213 -10.49 7.96 25.72
CA THR A 213 -9.90 7.38 26.94
C THR A 213 -10.89 7.45 28.10
N GLY A 214 -11.06 6.36 28.81
CA GLY A 214 -11.71 6.31 30.10
C GLY A 214 -10.77 6.82 31.20
N ARG A 215 -11.31 7.08 32.38
CA ARG A 215 -10.52 7.45 33.55
C ARG A 215 -11.12 6.91 34.82
N ILE A 216 -10.25 6.45 35.70
CA ILE A 216 -10.59 6.09 37.08
C ILE A 216 -10.05 7.18 37.98
N ILE A 217 -10.95 7.81 38.69
CA ILE A 217 -10.61 8.85 39.66
C ILE A 217 -10.63 8.20 41.05
N ARG A 218 -9.47 8.01 41.69
CA ARG A 218 -9.34 7.45 43.04
C ARG A 218 -8.78 8.46 44.02
N ALA A 219 -9.39 8.52 45.22
CA ALA A 219 -8.83 9.32 46.29
C ALA A 219 -7.61 8.61 46.90
N THR A 220 -6.47 9.30 46.90
CA THR A 220 -5.21 8.83 47.50
C THR A 220 -4.79 9.72 48.66
N ASP A 221 -4.08 9.15 49.65
CA ASP A 221 -3.47 9.94 50.72
C ASP A 221 -2.28 10.75 50.20
N ASN A 222 -1.76 11.71 51.01
CA ASN A 222 -0.57 12.50 50.71
C ASN A 222 0.71 11.67 50.46
N ARG A 223 0.62 10.34 50.50
CA ARG A 223 1.70 9.37 50.24
C ARG A 223 1.41 8.50 49.01
N GLY A 224 0.30 8.75 48.30
CA GLY A 224 -0.09 8.02 47.09
C GLY A 224 -0.66 6.61 47.36
N THR A 225 -1.10 6.34 48.59
CA THR A 225 -1.73 5.07 48.99
C THR A 225 -3.25 5.22 48.88
N ASP A 226 -3.94 4.25 48.29
CA ASP A 226 -5.40 4.28 48.16
C ASP A 226 -6.04 4.36 49.56
N MET A 227 -6.95 5.31 49.76
CA MET A 227 -7.66 5.46 51.04
C MET A 227 -8.74 4.37 51.17
N LEU A 228 -8.56 3.48 52.14
CA LEU A 228 -9.44 2.32 52.39
C LEU A 228 -10.88 2.66 52.81
N PHE A 229 -11.25 3.92 53.00
CA PHE A 229 -12.54 4.32 53.61
C PHE A 229 -13.23 5.51 52.93
N VAL A 230 -12.83 5.92 51.71
CA VAL A 230 -13.50 7.00 51.00
C VAL A 230 -14.20 6.38 49.78
N ASN A 231 -15.52 6.39 49.77
CA ASN A 231 -16.39 5.95 48.64
C ASN A 231 -16.33 6.97 47.47
N TYR A 232 -15.13 7.43 47.11
CA TYR A 232 -14.96 8.32 45.97
C TYR A 232 -14.10 7.61 44.93
N GLU A 233 -14.77 6.76 44.14
CA GLU A 233 -14.24 6.13 42.96
C GLU A 233 -15.25 6.43 41.86
N ASP A 234 -14.90 7.43 41.02
CA ASP A 234 -15.68 7.72 39.81
C ASP A 234 -15.06 7.02 38.64
N TYR A 235 -15.86 6.20 37.97
CA TYR A 235 -15.54 5.49 36.77
C TYR A 235 -16.12 6.21 35.56
N TYR A 236 -15.25 6.60 34.66
CA TYR A 236 -15.64 7.05 33.33
C TYR A 236 -15.20 5.98 32.35
N ASP A 237 -16.14 5.27 31.76
CA ASP A 237 -15.87 4.20 30.82
C ASP A 237 -15.15 4.75 29.58
N GLU A 238 -14.20 3.98 29.07
CA GLU A 238 -13.62 4.23 27.76
C GLU A 238 -14.65 3.98 26.66
N THR A 239 -14.60 4.77 25.59
CA THR A 239 -15.38 4.50 24.39
C THR A 239 -14.45 3.97 23.32
N LYS A 240 -14.69 2.73 22.88
CA LYS A 240 -13.97 2.11 21.77
C LYS A 240 -14.00 3.02 20.53
N GLY A 241 -12.89 3.08 19.78
CA GLY A 241 -12.85 3.73 18.48
C GLY A 241 -13.78 3.04 17.46
N ASN A 242 -14.19 3.80 16.46
CA ASN A 242 -15.11 3.32 15.44
C ASN A 242 -14.41 2.31 14.50
N ASP A 243 -15.12 1.29 14.09
CA ASP A 243 -14.63 0.29 13.16
C ASP A 243 -14.74 0.79 11.71
N MET A 244 -13.75 0.49 10.88
CA MET A 244 -13.66 0.96 9.50
C MET A 244 -13.78 -0.19 8.51
N ASN A 245 -14.68 -0.07 7.53
CA ASN A 245 -14.83 -1.00 6.42
C ASN A 245 -14.28 -0.37 5.14
N LEU A 246 -13.38 -1.08 4.47
CA LEU A 246 -12.73 -0.62 3.25
C LEU A 246 -13.43 -1.13 1.99
N THR A 247 -13.08 -0.53 0.85
CA THR A 247 -13.37 -1.08 -0.48
C THR A 247 -12.32 -2.09 -0.93
N ILE A 248 -11.13 -2.08 -0.29
CA ILE A 248 -10.06 -3.04 -0.56
C ILE A 248 -10.58 -4.45 -0.33
N ASP A 249 -10.36 -5.32 -1.31
CA ASP A 249 -10.55 -6.76 -1.22
C ASP A 249 -9.19 -7.43 -0.96
N ALA A 250 -9.06 -8.12 0.17
CA ALA A 250 -7.79 -8.73 0.57
C ALA A 250 -7.30 -9.81 -0.43
N THR A 251 -8.21 -10.42 -1.18
CA THR A 251 -7.87 -11.43 -2.19
C THR A 251 -7.34 -10.76 -3.46
N ILE A 252 -8.01 -9.70 -3.92
CA ILE A 252 -7.54 -8.90 -5.07
C ILE A 252 -6.20 -8.25 -4.74
N GLN A 253 -6.08 -7.65 -3.54
CA GLN A 253 -4.83 -7.07 -3.05
C GLN A 253 -3.68 -8.09 -3.07
N TYR A 254 -3.93 -9.31 -2.59
CA TYR A 254 -2.96 -10.39 -2.60
C TYR A 254 -2.51 -10.76 -4.02
N TYR A 255 -3.44 -10.88 -4.98
CA TYR A 255 -3.08 -11.19 -6.36
C TYR A 255 -2.27 -10.06 -7.01
N LEU A 256 -2.62 -8.80 -6.72
CA LEU A 256 -1.83 -7.65 -7.18
C LEU A 256 -0.40 -7.70 -6.61
N GLU A 257 -0.25 -7.90 -5.30
CA GLU A 257 1.08 -7.98 -4.66
C GLU A 257 1.89 -9.15 -5.19
N LYS A 258 1.31 -10.34 -5.26
CA LYS A 258 1.94 -11.56 -5.75
C LYS A 258 2.54 -11.39 -7.15
N HIS A 259 1.73 -10.92 -8.10
CA HIS A 259 2.18 -10.81 -9.49
C HIS A 259 3.08 -9.60 -9.72
N LEU A 260 2.89 -8.52 -8.96
CA LEU A 260 3.76 -7.36 -9.03
C LEU A 260 5.16 -7.67 -8.44
N GLN A 261 5.22 -8.40 -7.32
CA GLN A 261 6.47 -8.85 -6.74
C GLN A 261 7.25 -9.75 -7.70
N GLN A 262 6.54 -10.73 -8.32
CA GLN A 262 7.14 -11.59 -9.33
C GLN A 262 7.68 -10.79 -10.53
N ALA A 263 6.96 -9.75 -10.96
CA ALA A 263 7.42 -8.90 -12.06
C ALA A 263 8.65 -8.07 -11.67
N VAL A 264 8.74 -7.59 -10.42
CA VAL A 264 9.94 -6.90 -9.93
C VAL A 264 11.16 -7.81 -9.96
N GLU A 265 10.99 -9.07 -9.60
CA GLU A 265 12.06 -10.08 -9.63
C GLU A 265 12.42 -10.49 -11.06
N ASP A 266 11.41 -10.82 -11.90
CA ASP A 266 11.59 -11.26 -13.29
C ASP A 266 12.30 -10.20 -14.15
N TYR A 267 12.03 -8.93 -13.90
CA TYR A 267 12.53 -7.80 -14.71
C TYR A 267 13.59 -6.95 -14.01
N ASP A 268 14.07 -7.38 -12.85
CA ASP A 268 15.11 -6.69 -12.05
C ASP A 268 14.79 -5.19 -11.91
N VAL A 269 13.61 -4.87 -11.37
CA VAL A 269 13.10 -3.50 -11.25
C VAL A 269 13.79 -2.76 -10.10
N GLN A 270 14.48 -1.65 -10.40
CA GLN A 270 15.40 -0.99 -9.46
C GLN A 270 14.74 0.06 -8.55
N ASN A 271 13.68 0.74 -9.03
CA ASN A 271 13.07 1.85 -8.29
C ASN A 271 11.64 1.55 -7.79
N GLY A 272 11.32 0.25 -7.64
CA GLY A 272 10.02 -0.21 -7.16
C GLY A 272 8.94 -0.22 -8.25
N ALA A 273 7.75 -0.60 -7.84
CA ALA A 273 6.62 -0.77 -8.73
C ALA A 273 5.31 -0.37 -8.03
N ALA A 274 4.27 -0.11 -8.81
CA ALA A 274 2.94 0.15 -8.29
C ALA A 274 1.87 -0.57 -9.10
N ALA A 275 0.80 -1.00 -8.43
CA ALA A 275 -0.40 -1.50 -9.07
C ALA A 275 -1.65 -0.92 -8.38
N ILE A 276 -2.68 -0.62 -9.17
CA ILE A 276 -3.98 -0.18 -8.68
C ILE A 276 -5.05 -0.99 -9.40
N ALA A 277 -6.00 -1.55 -8.64
CA ALA A 277 -7.24 -2.11 -9.16
C ALA A 277 -8.42 -1.25 -8.73
N MET A 278 -9.27 -0.85 -9.67
CA MET A 278 -10.39 0.05 -9.44
C MET A 278 -11.64 -0.49 -10.11
N ASP A 279 -12.77 -0.44 -9.43
CA ASP A 279 -14.07 -0.58 -10.06
C ASP A 279 -14.40 0.71 -10.82
N PRO A 280 -14.45 0.69 -12.17
CA PRO A 280 -14.67 1.89 -12.96
C PRO A 280 -16.04 2.52 -12.75
N ASN A 281 -17.04 1.76 -12.34
CA ASN A 281 -18.43 2.19 -12.23
C ASN A 281 -18.74 2.89 -10.90
N SER A 282 -18.00 2.54 -9.85
CA SER A 282 -18.19 3.13 -8.51
C SER A 282 -17.06 4.07 -8.09
N GLY A 283 -15.88 3.93 -8.65
CA GLY A 283 -14.67 4.61 -8.18
C GLY A 283 -14.02 3.94 -6.96
N ALA A 284 -14.53 2.79 -6.52
CA ALA A 284 -13.96 2.05 -5.41
C ALA A 284 -12.58 1.47 -5.76
N ILE A 285 -11.60 1.71 -4.89
CA ILE A 285 -10.28 1.09 -5.02
C ILE A 285 -10.36 -0.31 -4.42
N LEU A 286 -10.25 -1.33 -5.27
CA LEU A 286 -10.32 -2.74 -4.88
C LEU A 286 -8.98 -3.26 -4.36
N GLY A 287 -7.88 -2.65 -4.78
CA GLY A 287 -6.53 -2.93 -4.35
C GLY A 287 -5.56 -1.85 -4.78
N MET A 288 -4.54 -1.59 -3.96
CA MET A 288 -3.49 -0.62 -4.24
C MET A 288 -2.18 -1.08 -3.64
N VAL A 289 -1.18 -1.25 -4.48
CA VAL A 289 0.13 -1.79 -4.13
C VAL A 289 1.23 -0.78 -4.48
N SER A 290 2.17 -0.63 -3.57
CA SER A 290 3.46 0.02 -3.83
C SER A 290 4.55 -0.94 -3.36
N LEU A 291 5.45 -1.38 -4.24
CA LEU A 291 6.55 -2.27 -3.85
C LEU A 291 7.79 -1.48 -3.43
N GLY A 292 8.55 -2.08 -2.56
CA GLY A 292 9.31 -1.67 -1.42
C GLY A 292 8.48 -1.88 -0.16
N ASN A 293 7.74 -3.01 -0.10
CA ASN A 293 6.75 -3.32 0.93
C ASN A 293 7.43 -3.52 2.31
N PHE A 294 6.69 -3.35 3.40
CA PHE A 294 7.19 -3.47 4.76
C PHE A 294 6.13 -4.12 5.66
N ASP A 295 6.59 -4.79 6.72
CA ASP A 295 5.68 -5.36 7.73
C ASP A 295 5.14 -4.24 8.63
N LEU A 296 3.82 -4.10 8.68
CA LEU A 296 3.13 -3.12 9.52
C LEU A 296 3.38 -3.35 11.02
N ASN A 297 3.66 -4.60 11.42
CA ASN A 297 3.99 -4.94 12.81
C ASN A 297 5.45 -4.57 13.17
N ASP A 298 6.33 -4.40 12.16
CA ASP A 298 7.73 -4.00 12.31
C ASP A 298 8.12 -2.92 11.29
N TYR A 299 7.31 -1.87 11.22
CA TYR A 299 7.40 -0.82 10.21
C TYR A 299 8.73 -0.04 10.21
N GLN A 300 9.51 -0.13 11.28
CA GLN A 300 10.80 0.55 11.40
C GLN A 300 11.95 -0.21 10.74
N LYS A 301 11.78 -1.53 10.51
CA LYS A 301 12.77 -2.36 9.84
C LYS A 301 12.85 -1.97 8.36
N VAL A 302 14.05 -1.66 7.90
CA VAL A 302 14.34 -1.36 6.49
C VAL A 302 14.75 -2.63 5.75
N SER A 303 14.85 -2.55 4.41
CA SER A 303 15.33 -3.66 3.60
C SER A 303 16.75 -4.09 3.98
N ASP A 304 17.10 -5.36 3.77
CA ASP A 304 18.43 -5.88 4.08
C ASP A 304 19.52 -5.08 3.33
N LYS A 305 19.24 -4.69 2.08
CA LYS A 305 20.15 -3.86 1.27
C LYS A 305 20.37 -2.45 1.88
N ASP A 306 19.32 -1.81 2.34
CA ASP A 306 19.44 -0.49 3.00
C ASP A 306 20.13 -0.64 4.36
N GLN A 307 19.83 -1.73 5.10
CA GLN A 307 20.49 -2.02 6.38
C GLN A 307 21.99 -2.25 6.21
N GLU A 308 22.42 -2.97 5.19
CA GLU A 308 23.85 -3.15 4.88
C GLU A 308 24.55 -1.81 4.61
N ALA A 309 23.91 -0.91 3.85
CA ALA A 309 24.44 0.43 3.58
C ALA A 309 24.52 1.29 4.86
N ILE A 310 23.50 1.20 5.73
CA ILE A 310 23.47 1.87 7.03
C ILE A 310 24.57 1.33 7.96
N ASP A 311 24.79 0.03 7.97
CA ASP A 311 25.79 -0.61 8.83
C ASP A 311 27.23 -0.34 8.38
N ALA A 312 27.43 -0.14 7.07
CA ALA A 312 28.72 0.26 6.51
C ALA A 312 29.11 1.71 6.82
N GLU A 313 28.15 2.59 7.16
CA GLU A 313 28.43 3.98 7.54
C GLU A 313 28.97 4.05 8.97
N THR A 314 30.04 4.83 9.17
CA THR A 314 30.71 4.97 10.48
C THR A 314 30.32 6.23 11.25
N ASP A 315 29.84 7.27 10.54
CA ASP A 315 29.39 8.51 11.16
C ASP A 315 27.97 8.35 11.73
N PRO A 316 27.76 8.52 13.05
CA PRO A 316 26.43 8.34 13.64
C PRO A 316 25.35 9.27 13.09
N GLY A 317 25.71 10.49 12.68
CA GLY A 317 24.77 11.45 12.09
C GLY A 317 24.30 11.00 10.72
N LYS A 318 25.24 10.62 9.84
CA LYS A 318 24.92 10.09 8.51
C LYS A 318 24.18 8.76 8.59
N LYS A 319 24.53 7.91 9.55
CA LYS A 319 23.80 6.64 9.80
C LYS A 319 22.32 6.91 10.10
N ALA A 320 22.03 7.89 10.96
CA ALA A 320 20.66 8.29 11.27
C ALA A 320 19.92 8.90 10.06
N GLU A 321 20.62 9.70 9.23
CA GLU A 321 20.07 10.24 8.00
C GLU A 321 19.73 9.16 6.98
N LEU A 322 20.63 8.18 6.78
CA LEU A 322 20.40 7.04 5.88
C LEU A 322 19.20 6.20 6.33
N LEU A 323 19.09 5.90 7.63
CA LEU A 323 17.95 5.17 8.20
C LEU A 323 16.64 5.93 7.98
N SER A 324 16.61 7.23 8.28
CA SER A 324 15.42 8.07 8.07
C SER A 324 15.02 8.15 6.60
N ALA A 325 15.99 8.26 5.70
CA ALA A 325 15.74 8.28 4.25
C ALA A 325 15.19 6.94 3.75
N ALA A 326 15.77 5.82 4.19
CA ALA A 326 15.30 4.47 3.84
C ALA A 326 13.88 4.22 4.34
N GLN A 327 13.57 4.57 5.59
CA GLN A 327 12.24 4.47 6.16
C GLN A 327 11.22 5.34 5.42
N THR A 328 11.55 6.59 5.14
CA THR A 328 10.65 7.50 4.39
C THR A 328 10.38 6.98 2.99
N LYS A 329 11.39 6.39 2.33
CA LYS A 329 11.26 5.79 1.00
C LYS A 329 10.32 4.57 1.04
N GLN A 330 10.48 3.66 2.01
CA GLN A 330 9.65 2.45 2.10
C GLN A 330 8.19 2.74 2.49
N TRP A 331 7.92 3.80 3.27
CA TRP A 331 6.55 4.16 3.66
C TRP A 331 5.80 4.96 2.59
N ARG A 332 6.50 5.42 1.55
CA ARG A 332 5.92 6.24 0.48
C ARG A 332 5.03 5.40 -0.42
N ASN A 333 3.77 5.78 -0.56
CA ASN A 333 2.84 5.16 -1.50
C ASN A 333 3.08 5.70 -2.92
N LYS A 334 3.80 4.94 -3.74
CA LYS A 334 4.13 5.31 -5.13
C LYS A 334 2.88 5.56 -6.00
N ALA A 335 1.80 4.85 -5.75
CA ALA A 335 0.54 4.99 -6.48
C ALA A 335 -0.14 6.36 -6.30
N LEU A 336 0.08 7.01 -5.15
CA LEU A 336 -0.51 8.30 -4.77
C LEU A 336 0.47 9.47 -4.84
N SER A 337 1.72 9.22 -4.42
CA SER A 337 2.67 10.29 -4.10
C SER A 337 3.67 10.55 -5.21
N ASP A 338 3.87 9.62 -6.14
CA ASP A 338 4.78 9.78 -7.26
C ASP A 338 4.03 10.28 -8.49
N THR A 339 4.66 11.19 -9.21
CA THR A 339 4.18 11.65 -10.52
C THR A 339 5.15 11.20 -11.60
N TYR A 340 4.62 10.85 -12.75
CA TYR A 340 5.40 10.39 -13.89
C TYR A 340 4.75 10.82 -15.21
N GLU A 341 5.51 10.83 -16.30
CA GLU A 341 4.94 10.99 -17.63
C GLU A 341 4.17 9.71 -18.01
N PRO A 342 2.85 9.76 -18.26
CA PRO A 342 2.06 8.55 -18.51
C PRO A 342 2.40 7.86 -19.82
N GLY A 343 3.06 8.55 -20.73
CA GLY A 343 3.42 8.03 -22.03
C GLY A 343 2.20 7.53 -22.82
N SER A 344 2.38 6.44 -23.55
CA SER A 344 1.34 5.95 -24.47
C SER A 344 0.04 5.50 -23.82
N THR A 345 -0.04 5.34 -22.49
CA THR A 345 -1.33 5.08 -21.81
C THR A 345 -2.25 6.29 -21.89
N PHE A 346 -1.71 7.50 -21.96
CA PHE A 346 -2.48 8.74 -22.12
C PHE A 346 -3.17 8.84 -23.50
N LYS A 347 -2.73 8.06 -24.49
CA LYS A 347 -3.39 8.02 -25.81
C LYS A 347 -4.85 7.62 -25.74
N ILE A 348 -5.27 6.90 -24.71
CA ILE A 348 -6.69 6.60 -24.42
C ILE A 348 -7.48 7.90 -24.24
N ILE A 349 -6.93 8.84 -23.46
CA ILE A 349 -7.57 10.14 -23.20
C ILE A 349 -7.63 10.98 -24.48
N THR A 350 -6.52 11.01 -25.25
CA THR A 350 -6.46 11.71 -26.52
C THR A 350 -7.44 11.15 -27.53
N LEU A 351 -7.58 9.82 -27.60
CA LEU A 351 -8.56 9.14 -28.44
C LEU A 351 -10.00 9.50 -28.04
N ALA A 352 -10.30 9.44 -26.72
CA ALA A 352 -11.62 9.71 -26.20
C ALA A 352 -12.08 11.15 -26.53
N MET A 353 -11.22 12.16 -26.28
CA MET A 353 -11.56 13.55 -26.62
C MET A 353 -11.71 13.78 -28.13
N ALA A 354 -10.90 13.13 -28.94
CA ALA A 354 -10.98 13.28 -30.40
C ALA A 354 -12.24 12.65 -31.00
N LEU A 355 -12.68 11.52 -30.48
CA LEU A 355 -13.95 10.87 -30.83
C LEU A 355 -15.15 11.70 -30.37
N GLU A 356 -15.11 12.23 -29.15
CA GLU A 356 -16.20 13.04 -28.58
C GLU A 356 -16.42 14.33 -29.36
N GLU A 357 -15.35 15.01 -29.76
CA GLU A 357 -15.41 16.21 -30.60
C GLU A 357 -15.71 15.90 -32.09
N GLY A 358 -15.81 14.62 -32.47
CA GLY A 358 -16.09 14.19 -33.84
C GLY A 358 -15.02 14.57 -34.85
N VAL A 359 -13.80 14.94 -34.38
CA VAL A 359 -12.67 15.27 -35.29
C VAL A 359 -12.02 14.05 -35.90
N VAL A 360 -12.27 12.87 -35.31
CA VAL A 360 -11.92 11.56 -35.88
C VAL A 360 -13.09 10.57 -35.73
N ASN A 361 -13.09 9.54 -36.57
CA ASN A 361 -13.98 8.40 -36.46
C ASN A 361 -13.26 7.11 -36.92
N GLU A 362 -13.89 5.96 -36.86
CA GLU A 362 -13.29 4.66 -37.19
C GLU A 362 -12.70 4.60 -38.62
N ASN A 363 -13.25 5.40 -39.54
CA ASN A 363 -12.79 5.46 -40.94
C ASN A 363 -11.64 6.47 -41.15
N SER A 364 -11.26 7.22 -40.13
CA SER A 364 -10.15 8.19 -40.21
C SER A 364 -8.84 7.48 -40.51
N SER A 365 -8.03 8.05 -41.40
CA SER A 365 -6.76 7.47 -41.85
C SER A 365 -5.60 8.40 -41.55
N PHE A 366 -4.49 7.83 -41.11
CA PHE A 366 -3.28 8.54 -40.72
C PHE A 366 -2.07 7.94 -41.41
N TYR A 367 -1.06 8.80 -41.73
CA TYR A 367 0.18 8.31 -42.32
C TYR A 367 1.34 8.57 -41.35
N CYS A 368 2.15 7.54 -41.14
CA CYS A 368 3.36 7.62 -40.31
C CYS A 368 4.60 7.25 -41.13
N GLY A 369 5.42 8.24 -41.47
CA GLY A 369 6.73 8.07 -42.11
C GLY A 369 7.90 7.90 -41.14
N GLY A 370 7.63 7.65 -39.83
CA GLY A 370 8.65 7.47 -38.79
C GLY A 370 8.92 8.77 -37.98
N SER A 371 8.55 9.93 -38.49
CA SER A 371 8.63 11.22 -37.79
C SER A 371 7.64 12.23 -38.39
N THR A 372 7.43 13.33 -37.66
CA THR A 372 6.60 14.46 -38.12
C THR A 372 7.17 15.78 -37.64
N ASN A 373 7.07 16.81 -38.49
CA ASN A 373 7.42 18.16 -38.10
C ASN A 373 6.30 18.80 -37.28
N VAL A 374 6.66 19.52 -36.24
CA VAL A 374 5.74 20.25 -35.38
C VAL A 374 6.16 21.71 -35.31
N LEU A 375 5.20 22.61 -35.47
CA LEU A 375 5.45 24.04 -35.39
C LEU A 375 6.06 24.40 -34.02
N GLY A 376 7.13 25.20 -34.01
CA GLY A 376 7.86 25.56 -32.78
C GLY A 376 8.94 24.55 -32.35
N ARG A 377 9.15 23.44 -33.09
CA ARG A 377 10.28 22.53 -32.87
C ARG A 377 11.31 22.59 -33.97
N THR A 378 12.56 22.57 -33.58
CA THR A 378 13.70 22.46 -34.53
C THR A 378 13.85 21.03 -35.04
N ASP A 379 13.68 20.04 -34.17
CA ASP A 379 13.83 18.63 -34.52
C ASP A 379 12.48 17.98 -34.71
N PRO A 380 12.32 17.11 -35.75
CA PRO A 380 11.12 16.32 -35.97
C PRO A 380 10.80 15.42 -34.76
N LEU A 381 9.54 15.33 -34.42
CA LEU A 381 9.06 14.41 -33.40
C LEU A 381 9.06 12.99 -33.97
N LYS A 382 9.76 12.06 -33.32
CA LYS A 382 9.97 10.70 -33.82
C LYS A 382 8.90 9.75 -33.30
N CYS A 383 8.50 8.81 -34.18
CA CYS A 383 7.79 7.60 -33.76
C CYS A 383 8.80 6.61 -33.17
N TRP A 384 8.32 5.73 -32.28
CA TRP A 384 9.14 4.64 -31.76
C TRP A 384 9.61 3.70 -32.90
N LYS A 385 8.74 3.46 -33.93
CA LYS A 385 9.10 2.79 -35.18
C LYS A 385 9.67 3.84 -36.17
N THR A 386 10.96 3.97 -36.19
CA THR A 386 11.66 4.99 -36.99
C THR A 386 11.49 4.83 -38.51
N THR A 387 11.20 3.61 -38.97
CA THR A 387 10.86 3.29 -40.39
C THR A 387 9.43 3.67 -40.75
N GLY A 388 8.63 4.08 -39.76
CA GLY A 388 7.21 4.42 -39.93
C GLY A 388 6.28 3.20 -39.99
N HIS A 389 4.99 3.47 -39.78
CA HIS A 389 3.91 2.47 -39.82
C HIS A 389 3.20 2.50 -41.18
N GLY A 390 3.49 3.49 -42.04
CA GLY A 390 2.76 3.70 -43.30
C GLY A 390 1.35 4.26 -43.08
N SER A 391 0.44 3.94 -43.97
CA SER A 391 -0.98 4.28 -43.86
C SER A 391 -1.67 3.33 -42.88
N GLN A 392 -2.45 3.89 -41.95
CA GLN A 392 -3.16 3.15 -40.91
C GLN A 392 -4.50 3.83 -40.59
N ASN A 393 -5.53 3.06 -40.30
CA ASN A 393 -6.78 3.60 -39.79
C ASN A 393 -6.65 3.96 -38.28
N LEU A 394 -7.73 4.48 -37.70
CA LEU A 394 -7.73 4.92 -36.30
C LEU A 394 -7.40 3.75 -35.35
N THR A 395 -8.02 2.59 -35.53
CA THR A 395 -7.79 1.39 -34.72
C THR A 395 -6.33 0.95 -34.79
N GLN A 396 -5.79 0.83 -36.02
CA GLN A 396 -4.37 0.49 -36.22
C GLN A 396 -3.42 1.50 -35.61
N ALA A 397 -3.74 2.81 -35.65
CA ALA A 397 -2.92 3.83 -35.04
C ALA A 397 -2.80 3.66 -33.50
N ILE A 398 -3.87 3.18 -32.86
CA ILE A 398 -3.89 2.88 -31.41
C ILE A 398 -3.23 1.52 -31.11
N GLN A 399 -3.49 0.48 -31.91
CA GLN A 399 -2.85 -0.84 -31.82
C GLN A 399 -1.33 -0.73 -31.92
N HIS A 400 -0.82 -0.03 -32.94
CA HIS A 400 0.60 0.23 -33.14
C HIS A 400 1.19 1.25 -32.16
N SER A 401 0.37 1.88 -31.31
CA SER A 401 0.82 2.96 -30.42
C SER A 401 1.59 4.07 -31.17
N CYS A 402 1.12 4.46 -32.35
CA CYS A 402 1.82 5.37 -33.27
C CYS A 402 1.86 6.82 -32.73
N ASN A 403 3.04 7.34 -32.40
CA ASN A 403 3.19 8.73 -31.91
C ASN A 403 2.78 9.75 -32.97
N VAL A 404 3.18 9.54 -34.24
CA VAL A 404 2.89 10.47 -35.35
C VAL A 404 1.40 10.62 -35.58
N ALA A 405 0.63 9.49 -35.55
CA ALA A 405 -0.82 9.56 -35.68
C ALA A 405 -1.46 10.33 -34.51
N LEU A 406 -0.98 10.12 -33.28
CA LEU A 406 -1.51 10.84 -32.10
C LEU A 406 -1.18 12.34 -32.13
N VAL A 407 -0.03 12.72 -32.66
CA VAL A 407 0.27 14.14 -32.91
C VAL A 407 -0.73 14.75 -33.90
N GLN A 408 -1.03 14.07 -34.99
CA GLN A 408 -2.03 14.51 -35.97
C GLN A 408 -3.43 14.62 -35.33
N ILE A 409 -3.82 13.63 -34.53
CA ILE A 409 -5.09 13.64 -33.78
C ILE A 409 -5.13 14.79 -32.78
N GLY A 410 -4.09 15.01 -31.98
CA GLY A 410 -4.01 16.11 -31.02
C GLY A 410 -4.07 17.49 -31.70
N GLN A 411 -3.48 17.64 -32.89
CA GLN A 411 -3.59 18.87 -33.67
C GLN A 411 -5.02 19.09 -34.23
N LEU A 412 -5.75 18.02 -34.59
CA LEU A 412 -7.15 18.10 -34.99
C LEU A 412 -8.06 18.53 -33.82
N VAL A 413 -7.80 18.02 -32.61
CA VAL A 413 -8.49 18.42 -31.39
C VAL A 413 -8.19 19.90 -31.07
N GLY A 414 -6.94 20.33 -31.25
CA GLY A 414 -6.48 21.68 -30.96
C GLY A 414 -6.24 21.97 -29.48
N ALA A 415 -5.33 22.91 -29.21
CA ALA A 415 -4.83 23.19 -27.86
C ALA A 415 -5.92 23.58 -26.84
N ARG A 416 -6.88 24.39 -27.23
CA ARG A 416 -7.96 24.85 -26.32
C ARG A 416 -8.88 23.71 -25.89
N THR A 417 -9.32 22.91 -26.84
CA THR A 417 -10.18 21.74 -26.59
C THR A 417 -9.44 20.69 -25.78
N PHE A 418 -8.19 20.39 -26.14
CA PHE A 418 -7.34 19.47 -25.40
C PHE A 418 -7.17 19.86 -23.92
N TYR A 419 -6.93 21.15 -23.68
CA TYR A 419 -6.76 21.66 -22.31
C TYR A 419 -8.07 21.61 -21.48
N LYS A 420 -9.23 21.88 -22.12
CA LYS A 420 -10.55 21.72 -21.52
C LYS A 420 -10.80 20.28 -21.08
N TYR A 421 -10.43 19.29 -21.92
CA TYR A 421 -10.54 17.88 -21.55
C TYR A 421 -9.54 17.48 -20.47
N ALA A 422 -8.32 18.02 -20.48
CA ALA A 422 -7.36 17.79 -19.40
C ALA A 422 -7.91 18.23 -18.03
N GLU A 423 -8.64 19.34 -17.98
CA GLU A 423 -9.39 19.76 -16.80
C GLU A 423 -10.58 18.85 -16.50
N ALA A 424 -11.35 18.50 -17.53
CA ALA A 424 -12.53 17.66 -17.37
C ALA A 424 -12.20 16.27 -16.84
N PHE A 425 -11.07 15.67 -17.23
CA PHE A 425 -10.54 14.42 -16.71
C PHE A 425 -9.83 14.53 -15.34
N GLY A 426 -9.74 15.74 -14.77
CA GLY A 426 -9.18 15.96 -13.45
C GLY A 426 -7.66 16.08 -13.37
N PHE A 427 -6.98 16.37 -14.48
CA PHE A 427 -5.52 16.64 -14.50
C PHE A 427 -5.17 18.08 -14.20
N LEU A 428 -6.14 18.99 -14.26
CA LEU A 428 -5.97 20.44 -14.04
C LEU A 428 -7.08 20.96 -13.13
N ASN A 429 -6.78 22.07 -12.44
CA ASN A 429 -7.77 22.84 -11.72
C ASN A 429 -7.62 24.33 -12.09
N LEU A 430 -8.47 24.81 -12.96
CA LEU A 430 -8.45 26.19 -13.46
C LEU A 430 -9.00 27.24 -12.47
N THR A 431 -9.66 26.82 -11.38
CA THR A 431 -10.25 27.73 -10.40
C THR A 431 -9.21 28.42 -9.51
N ASN A 432 -7.97 27.96 -9.49
CA ASN A 432 -6.91 28.39 -8.57
C ASN A 432 -5.82 29.30 -9.17
N ASN A 433 -6.10 30.09 -10.18
CA ASN A 433 -5.17 31.10 -10.78
C ASN A 433 -4.47 30.69 -12.07
N VAL A 434 -4.51 31.62 -13.00
CA VAL A 434 -4.04 31.51 -14.40
C VAL A 434 -2.51 31.33 -14.52
N ASP A 435 -1.73 31.64 -13.47
CA ASP A 435 -0.25 31.74 -13.55
C ASP A 435 0.51 30.85 -12.54
N SER A 436 -0.10 30.09 -11.67
CA SER A 436 0.56 29.17 -10.76
C SER A 436 0.33 27.72 -11.16
N ASN A 437 1.31 26.85 -10.91
CA ASN A 437 1.27 25.40 -11.15
C ASN A 437 -0.11 24.83 -10.86
N LEU A 438 -0.84 24.53 -11.94
CA LEU A 438 -2.23 24.06 -11.90
C LEU A 438 -2.25 22.59 -11.48
N THR A 439 -2.02 22.34 -10.20
CA THR A 439 -2.06 21.00 -9.65
C THR A 439 -3.51 20.59 -9.37
N ALA A 440 -3.92 19.46 -9.88
CA ALA A 440 -5.19 18.82 -9.52
C ALA A 440 -4.93 17.54 -8.74
N LYS A 441 -5.88 17.17 -7.89
CA LYS A 441 -5.92 15.92 -7.14
C LYS A 441 -7.25 15.24 -7.38
N THR A 442 -7.29 13.92 -7.26
CA THR A 442 -8.54 13.16 -7.41
C THR A 442 -9.48 13.37 -6.23
N GLY A 443 -8.93 13.77 -5.08
CA GLY A 443 -9.68 13.93 -3.83
C GLY A 443 -10.04 12.60 -3.18
N ILE A 444 -9.20 11.57 -3.41
CA ILE A 444 -9.29 10.30 -2.68
C ILE A 444 -9.22 10.55 -1.17
N ASP A 445 -9.86 9.71 -0.41
CA ASP A 445 -9.96 9.76 1.04
C ASP A 445 -8.70 9.25 1.78
N MET A 446 -7.54 9.38 1.14
CA MET A 446 -6.22 9.03 1.70
C MET A 446 -5.32 10.27 1.84
N SER A 447 -4.32 10.18 2.72
CA SER A 447 -3.27 11.19 2.85
C SER A 447 -2.14 10.96 1.83
N GLY A 448 -1.41 12.03 1.47
CA GLY A 448 -0.19 11.93 0.67
C GLY A 448 -0.40 11.97 -0.84
N GLU A 449 -1.61 12.24 -1.34
CA GLU A 449 -1.85 12.42 -2.77
C GLU A 449 -1.07 13.62 -3.31
N SER A 450 -0.22 13.39 -4.32
CA SER A 450 0.46 14.45 -5.09
C SER A 450 -0.47 15.01 -6.17
N GLY A 451 -0.24 16.24 -6.53
CA GLY A 451 -0.92 16.84 -7.69
C GLY A 451 -0.14 16.66 -8.98
N SER A 452 -0.84 16.73 -10.10
CA SER A 452 -0.25 16.77 -11.44
C SER A 452 0.62 18.00 -11.65
N ILE A 453 1.55 17.91 -12.59
CA ILE A 453 2.32 19.04 -13.10
C ILE A 453 1.97 19.23 -14.57
N TRP A 454 1.46 20.39 -14.91
CA TRP A 454 0.99 20.70 -16.25
C TRP A 454 1.47 22.06 -16.73
N TRP A 455 1.43 22.29 -18.03
CA TRP A 455 1.78 23.57 -18.66
C TRP A 455 0.75 24.65 -18.33
N SER A 456 1.19 25.90 -18.22
CA SER A 456 0.28 27.05 -18.13
C SER A 456 -0.56 27.19 -19.41
N GLN A 457 -1.75 27.78 -19.30
CA GLN A 457 -2.60 28.05 -20.47
C GLN A 457 -1.86 28.84 -21.55
N ASN A 458 -1.14 29.89 -21.16
CA ASN A 458 -0.44 30.74 -22.09
C ASN A 458 0.61 29.95 -22.89
N THR A 459 1.36 29.09 -22.25
CA THR A 459 2.34 28.22 -22.92
C THR A 459 1.68 27.16 -23.81
N PHE A 460 0.56 26.57 -23.34
CA PHE A 460 -0.12 25.51 -24.09
C PHE A 460 -0.93 26.04 -25.27
N TYR A 461 -1.43 27.27 -25.21
CA TYR A 461 -2.22 27.91 -26.27
C TYR A 461 -1.40 28.68 -27.29
N ASP A 462 -0.07 28.66 -27.18
CA ASP A 462 0.83 29.41 -28.10
C ASP A 462 0.63 28.90 -29.53
N PRO A 463 0.07 29.72 -30.44
CA PRO A 463 -0.21 29.31 -31.80
C PRO A 463 1.06 29.13 -32.65
N GLU A 464 2.17 29.72 -32.22
CA GLU A 464 3.46 29.63 -32.89
C GLU A 464 4.31 28.46 -32.41
N ASN A 465 3.88 27.80 -31.31
CA ASN A 465 4.58 26.65 -30.71
C ASN A 465 3.63 25.52 -30.26
N LEU A 466 3.40 24.56 -31.12
CA LEU A 466 2.56 23.43 -30.88
C LEU A 466 3.30 22.24 -30.24
N SER A 467 4.56 22.42 -29.78
CA SER A 467 5.35 21.31 -29.24
C SER A 467 4.75 20.68 -28.00
N GLN A 468 4.12 21.47 -27.10
CA GLN A 468 3.48 20.97 -25.88
C GLN A 468 2.23 20.15 -26.22
N LEU A 469 1.37 20.64 -27.10
CA LEU A 469 0.20 19.91 -27.58
C LEU A 469 0.59 18.58 -28.23
N ALA A 470 1.60 18.63 -29.13
CA ALA A 470 2.10 17.45 -29.81
C ALA A 470 2.65 16.41 -28.86
N ALA A 471 3.46 16.81 -27.88
CA ALA A 471 4.01 15.91 -26.88
C ALA A 471 2.93 15.38 -25.90
N ALA A 472 2.03 16.24 -25.45
CA ALA A 472 0.92 15.88 -24.58
C ALA A 472 -0.03 14.89 -25.24
N SER A 473 -0.23 14.94 -26.56
CA SER A 473 -1.13 14.05 -27.30
C SER A 473 -0.75 12.56 -27.20
N PHE A 474 0.50 12.24 -26.85
CA PHE A 474 0.94 10.87 -26.57
C PHE A 474 1.55 10.71 -25.16
N GLY A 475 1.25 11.66 -24.24
CA GLY A 475 1.51 11.52 -22.80
C GLY A 475 2.89 11.91 -22.33
N GLN A 476 3.56 12.83 -22.99
CA GLN A 476 4.88 13.34 -22.58
C GLN A 476 4.86 14.83 -22.23
N THR A 477 5.87 15.31 -21.51
CA THR A 477 6.12 16.68 -21.08
C THR A 477 5.21 17.22 -19.98
N PHE A 478 4.40 16.39 -19.36
CA PHE A 478 3.64 16.67 -18.13
C PHE A 478 3.67 15.43 -17.23
N THR A 479 3.40 15.60 -15.95
CA THR A 479 3.36 14.46 -15.01
C THR A 479 2.05 14.39 -14.27
N ILE A 480 1.57 13.15 -14.05
CA ILE A 480 0.36 12.81 -13.29
C ILE A 480 0.64 11.64 -12.36
N THR A 481 -0.20 11.47 -11.34
CA THR A 481 -0.11 10.29 -10.48
C THR A 481 -0.72 9.06 -11.17
N PRO A 482 -0.28 7.84 -10.79
CA PRO A 482 -0.95 6.61 -11.24
C PRO A 482 -2.45 6.61 -10.94
N LEU A 483 -2.86 7.14 -9.78
CA LEU A 483 -4.27 7.25 -9.41
C LEU A 483 -5.05 8.18 -10.35
N GLN A 484 -4.49 9.32 -10.73
CA GLN A 484 -5.14 10.21 -11.71
C GLN A 484 -5.31 9.52 -13.06
N LEU A 485 -4.30 8.76 -13.51
CA LEU A 485 -4.40 8.04 -14.78
C LEU A 485 -5.49 6.99 -14.76
N ILE A 486 -5.53 6.11 -13.74
CA ILE A 486 -6.55 5.05 -13.69
C ILE A 486 -7.96 5.63 -13.56
N THR A 487 -8.12 6.71 -12.79
CA THR A 487 -9.41 7.40 -12.63
C THR A 487 -9.91 7.98 -13.97
N ALA A 488 -9.03 8.63 -14.74
CA ALA A 488 -9.37 9.17 -16.05
C ALA A 488 -9.66 8.09 -17.10
N VAL A 489 -8.87 7.01 -17.13
CA VAL A 489 -9.10 5.88 -18.05
C VAL A 489 -10.39 5.14 -17.69
N SER A 490 -10.70 4.99 -16.38
CA SER A 490 -11.99 4.44 -15.94
C SER A 490 -13.16 5.24 -16.51
N ALA A 491 -13.07 6.57 -16.54
CA ALA A 491 -14.09 7.42 -17.19
C ALA A 491 -14.18 7.18 -18.70
N CYS A 492 -13.09 6.83 -19.38
CA CYS A 492 -13.13 6.50 -20.80
C CYS A 492 -13.86 5.18 -21.11
N VAL A 493 -14.03 4.28 -20.13
CA VAL A 493 -14.54 2.92 -20.37
C VAL A 493 -15.84 2.58 -19.63
N ASN A 494 -16.34 3.45 -18.74
CA ASN A 494 -17.54 3.26 -17.92
C ASN A 494 -18.79 4.03 -18.40
N GLY A 495 -18.81 4.49 -19.64
CA GLY A 495 -19.90 5.35 -20.14
C GLY A 495 -19.59 6.85 -20.05
N GLY A 496 -18.37 7.22 -19.74
CA GLY A 496 -17.90 8.61 -19.73
C GLY A 496 -17.92 9.29 -18.36
N TYR A 497 -18.22 8.58 -17.29
CA TYR A 497 -18.41 9.15 -15.95
C TYR A 497 -17.09 9.18 -15.16
N LEU A 498 -16.59 10.37 -14.85
CA LEU A 498 -15.47 10.55 -13.93
C LEU A 498 -15.96 10.32 -12.50
N MET A 499 -15.56 9.21 -11.91
CA MET A 499 -15.90 8.85 -10.54
C MET A 499 -14.87 9.41 -9.56
N LYS A 500 -15.34 9.82 -8.36
CA LYS A 500 -14.43 10.14 -7.26
C LYS A 500 -13.87 8.85 -6.67
N PRO A 501 -12.54 8.62 -6.68
CA PRO A 501 -11.98 7.41 -6.07
C PRO A 501 -12.10 7.45 -4.54
N TYR A 502 -12.32 6.29 -3.92
CA TYR A 502 -12.38 6.14 -2.46
C TYR A 502 -11.93 4.75 -2.01
N VAL A 503 -11.43 4.69 -0.77
CA VAL A 503 -10.94 3.46 -0.14
C VAL A 503 -11.79 3.08 1.08
N VAL A 504 -12.33 4.05 1.80
CA VAL A 504 -13.19 3.81 2.97
C VAL A 504 -14.64 3.72 2.52
N LYS A 505 -15.26 2.56 2.73
CA LYS A 505 -16.67 2.32 2.44
C LYS A 505 -17.56 2.90 3.53
N SER A 506 -17.24 2.60 4.79
CA SER A 506 -17.98 3.11 5.94
C SER A 506 -17.13 3.07 7.22
N ILE A 507 -17.48 3.92 8.18
CA ILE A 507 -16.99 3.88 9.54
C ILE A 507 -18.21 3.72 10.43
N VAL A 508 -18.21 2.72 11.32
CA VAL A 508 -19.35 2.38 12.18
C VAL A 508 -18.94 2.49 13.66
N ASN A 509 -19.85 3.01 14.47
CA ASN A 509 -19.65 3.09 15.93
C ASN A 509 -19.91 1.71 16.60
N SER A 510 -19.75 1.66 17.93
CA SER A 510 -19.99 0.45 18.73
C SER A 510 -21.42 -0.08 18.64
N ASP A 511 -22.39 0.78 18.30
CA ASP A 511 -23.80 0.44 18.18
C ASP A 511 -24.17 -0.06 16.77
N GLY A 512 -23.19 -0.08 15.86
CA GLY A 512 -23.36 -0.50 14.46
C GLY A 512 -23.92 0.60 13.56
N GLU A 513 -24.01 1.84 14.03
CA GLU A 513 -24.47 2.96 13.24
C GLU A 513 -23.33 3.56 12.40
N ALA A 514 -23.61 3.89 11.15
CA ALA A 514 -22.62 4.49 10.26
C ALA A 514 -22.40 5.98 10.62
N VAL A 515 -21.19 6.30 11.07
CA VAL A 515 -20.73 7.69 11.33
C VAL A 515 -20.21 8.33 10.05
N VAL A 516 -19.62 7.51 9.16
CA VAL A 516 -19.19 7.87 7.81
C VAL A 516 -19.71 6.80 6.85
N SER A 517 -20.29 7.22 5.73
CA SER A 517 -20.70 6.33 4.66
C SER A 517 -20.36 6.98 3.33
N ASN A 518 -19.47 6.35 2.58
CA ASN A 518 -19.14 6.75 1.22
C ASN A 518 -19.93 5.90 0.22
N SER A 519 -20.41 6.53 -0.82
CA SER A 519 -21.12 5.90 -1.93
C SER A 519 -20.50 6.34 -3.25
N PRO A 520 -20.69 5.58 -4.33
CA PRO A 520 -20.24 5.98 -5.65
C PRO A 520 -20.67 7.43 -5.98
N THR A 521 -19.70 8.27 -6.28
CA THR A 521 -19.91 9.69 -6.53
C THR A 521 -19.41 10.05 -7.91
N VAL A 522 -20.33 10.42 -8.79
CA VAL A 522 -20.01 10.96 -10.12
C VAL A 522 -19.55 12.41 -9.95
N VAL A 523 -18.32 12.71 -10.35
CA VAL A 523 -17.80 14.09 -10.38
C VAL A 523 -18.41 14.83 -11.56
N ARG A 524 -18.39 14.21 -12.76
CA ARG A 524 -18.99 14.71 -14.01
C ARG A 524 -19.01 13.61 -15.08
N GLN A 525 -19.80 13.80 -16.13
CA GLN A 525 -19.64 13.04 -17.37
C GLN A 525 -18.68 13.81 -18.28
N VAL A 526 -17.60 13.17 -18.75
CA VAL A 526 -16.54 13.77 -19.55
C VAL A 526 -16.71 13.50 -21.04
N VAL A 527 -17.14 12.29 -21.37
CA VAL A 527 -17.45 11.86 -22.75
C VAL A 527 -18.81 11.15 -22.78
N SER A 528 -19.39 10.98 -23.96
CA SER A 528 -20.63 10.26 -24.15
C SER A 528 -20.45 8.74 -23.97
N GLU A 529 -21.55 8.04 -23.69
CA GLU A 529 -21.57 6.56 -23.65
C GLU A 529 -21.16 5.96 -25.00
N GLN A 530 -21.53 6.61 -26.11
CA GLN A 530 -21.14 6.19 -27.47
C GLN A 530 -19.61 6.27 -27.65
N THR A 531 -19.00 7.36 -27.26
CA THR A 531 -17.54 7.52 -27.29
C THR A 531 -16.86 6.46 -26.43
N SER A 532 -17.35 6.25 -25.22
CA SER A 532 -16.84 5.22 -24.32
C SER A 532 -16.91 3.81 -24.93
N ALA A 533 -18.03 3.47 -25.56
CA ALA A 533 -18.18 2.18 -26.24
C ALA A 533 -17.17 2.01 -27.39
N THR A 534 -16.98 3.04 -28.22
CA THR A 534 -15.99 3.01 -29.32
C THR A 534 -14.55 2.88 -28.79
N VAL A 535 -14.23 3.59 -27.71
CA VAL A 535 -12.91 3.49 -27.02
C VAL A 535 -12.68 2.06 -26.55
N ARG A 536 -13.66 1.42 -25.89
CA ARG A 536 -13.55 0.03 -25.45
C ARG A 536 -13.29 -0.92 -26.60
N GLN A 537 -14.03 -0.81 -27.70
CA GLN A 537 -13.86 -1.64 -28.88
C GLN A 537 -12.46 -1.51 -29.49
N ILE A 538 -11.94 -0.29 -29.62
CA ILE A 538 -10.59 -0.05 -30.15
C ILE A 538 -9.53 -0.61 -29.18
N LEU A 539 -9.69 -0.43 -27.89
CA LEU A 539 -8.72 -0.91 -26.90
C LEU A 539 -8.74 -2.43 -26.72
N GLU A 540 -9.87 -3.08 -26.96
CA GLU A 540 -9.95 -4.55 -27.03
C GLU A 540 -9.06 -5.09 -28.15
N GLN A 541 -9.01 -4.43 -29.32
CA GLN A 541 -8.15 -4.83 -30.45
C GLN A 541 -6.65 -4.65 -30.12
N VAL A 542 -6.27 -3.76 -29.20
CA VAL A 542 -4.88 -3.60 -28.74
C VAL A 542 -4.38 -4.86 -28.03
N VAL A 543 -5.27 -5.60 -27.36
CA VAL A 543 -4.96 -6.83 -26.62
C VAL A 543 -5.32 -8.08 -27.45
N GLY A 544 -6.48 -8.07 -28.09
CA GLY A 544 -7.03 -9.24 -28.80
C GLY A 544 -6.39 -9.53 -30.15
N ASP A 545 -5.72 -8.57 -30.79
CA ASP A 545 -5.05 -8.80 -32.07
C ASP A 545 -3.64 -9.37 -31.84
N PRO A 546 -3.41 -10.64 -32.24
CA PRO A 546 -2.12 -11.30 -32.01
C PRO A 546 -0.98 -10.76 -32.88
N VAL A 547 -1.29 -10.06 -33.98
CA VAL A 547 -0.32 -9.56 -34.97
C VAL A 547 0.07 -8.11 -34.63
N ASP A 548 -0.91 -7.23 -34.64
CA ASP A 548 -0.69 -5.78 -34.54
C ASP A 548 -0.86 -5.21 -33.12
N GLY A 549 -1.44 -5.98 -32.19
CA GLY A 549 -1.72 -5.56 -30.84
C GLY A 549 -0.47 -5.41 -29.98
N THR A 550 -0.12 -4.17 -29.59
CA THR A 550 1.02 -3.93 -28.67
C THR A 550 0.77 -4.43 -27.25
N GLY A 551 -0.48 -4.70 -26.88
CA GLY A 551 -0.91 -5.23 -25.58
C GLY A 551 -1.18 -6.73 -25.54
N LYS A 552 -0.93 -7.46 -26.61
CA LYS A 552 -1.28 -8.88 -26.78
C LYS A 552 -0.79 -9.82 -25.68
N ASN A 553 0.27 -9.47 -24.96
CA ASN A 553 0.76 -10.24 -23.82
C ASN A 553 -0.14 -10.12 -22.55
N ALA A 554 -1.13 -9.23 -22.55
CA ALA A 554 -2.16 -9.16 -21.52
C ALA A 554 -3.40 -10.02 -21.84
N TYR A 555 -3.42 -10.69 -22.98
CA TYR A 555 -4.53 -11.53 -23.39
C TYR A 555 -4.69 -12.72 -22.45
N VAL A 556 -5.93 -12.99 -22.05
CA VAL A 556 -6.33 -14.17 -21.26
C VAL A 556 -7.48 -14.85 -22.00
N ALA A 557 -7.31 -16.14 -22.37
CA ALA A 557 -8.32 -16.89 -23.10
C ALA A 557 -9.67 -16.90 -22.35
N GLY A 558 -10.73 -16.73 -23.12
CA GLY A 558 -12.10 -16.65 -22.58
C GLY A 558 -12.48 -15.31 -21.97
N TYR A 559 -11.55 -14.37 -21.83
CA TYR A 559 -11.85 -13.04 -21.28
C TYR A 559 -11.56 -11.94 -22.29
N ARG A 560 -12.53 -11.07 -22.47
CA ARG A 560 -12.39 -9.91 -23.33
C ARG A 560 -11.69 -8.81 -22.56
N ILE A 561 -10.39 -8.63 -22.80
CA ILE A 561 -9.57 -7.60 -22.14
C ILE A 561 -9.27 -6.48 -23.11
N GLY A 562 -9.54 -5.25 -22.72
CA GLY A 562 -9.08 -4.05 -23.43
C GLY A 562 -7.95 -3.40 -22.66
N GLY A 563 -7.04 -2.69 -23.33
CA GLY A 563 -5.95 -2.02 -22.62
C GLY A 563 -4.97 -1.26 -23.49
N LYS A 564 -3.96 -0.67 -22.81
CA LYS A 564 -2.91 0.11 -23.50
C LYS A 564 -1.58 0.03 -22.78
N THR A 565 -0.51 -0.17 -23.52
CA THR A 565 0.87 -0.15 -23.09
C THR A 565 1.41 1.28 -22.96
N GLY A 566 2.27 1.52 -21.99
CA GLY A 566 3.06 2.74 -21.82
C GLY A 566 4.55 2.42 -21.67
N THR A 567 5.38 3.29 -22.21
CA THR A 567 6.84 3.30 -22.02
C THR A 567 7.28 4.75 -22.03
N SER A 568 7.78 5.24 -20.91
CA SER A 568 8.20 6.65 -20.73
C SER A 568 9.65 6.70 -20.30
N GLU A 569 10.42 7.54 -20.95
CA GLU A 569 11.82 7.78 -20.63
C GLU A 569 11.92 8.83 -19.49
N LYS A 570 12.82 8.63 -18.53
CA LYS A 570 13.03 9.55 -17.41
C LYS A 570 14.02 10.66 -17.81
N VAL A 571 13.48 11.79 -18.25
CA VAL A 571 14.25 12.91 -18.83
C VAL A 571 15.25 13.55 -17.84
N ALA A 572 14.99 13.51 -16.54
CA ALA A 572 15.85 14.14 -15.53
C ALA A 572 17.27 13.54 -15.42
N GLN A 573 17.47 12.30 -15.87
CA GLN A 573 18.77 11.63 -15.81
C GLN A 573 19.58 11.76 -17.10
N ASP A 574 18.94 11.99 -18.24
CA ASP A 574 19.64 12.30 -19.50
C ASP A 574 20.53 13.53 -19.41
N ALA A 575 20.15 14.51 -18.59
CA ALA A 575 20.96 15.72 -18.35
C ALA A 575 22.29 15.44 -17.62
N ALA A 576 22.42 14.28 -16.96
CA ALA A 576 23.62 13.84 -16.21
C ALA A 576 24.52 12.88 -17.00
N GLY A 577 24.15 12.48 -18.24
CA GLY A 577 24.94 11.58 -19.09
C GLY A 577 24.94 10.13 -18.63
N GLY A 578 23.93 9.69 -17.85
CA GLY A 578 23.73 8.31 -17.42
C GLY A 578 23.03 7.44 -18.48
N ALA A 579 22.91 6.13 -18.21
CA ALA A 579 22.10 5.25 -19.01
C ALA A 579 20.62 5.67 -18.96
N LYS A 580 19.91 5.53 -20.07
CA LYS A 580 18.46 5.85 -20.15
C LYS A 580 17.67 4.94 -19.22
N GLU A 581 16.86 5.56 -18.36
CA GLU A 581 15.93 4.86 -17.50
C GLU A 581 14.48 5.02 -18.00
N TYR A 582 13.69 3.99 -17.79
CA TYR A 582 12.31 3.95 -18.27
C TYR A 582 11.34 3.60 -17.15
N ILE A 583 10.12 4.17 -17.24
CA ILE A 583 8.95 3.65 -16.53
C ILE A 583 8.10 2.93 -17.57
N VAL A 584 7.90 1.62 -17.38
CA VAL A 584 7.00 0.85 -18.25
C VAL A 584 5.69 0.59 -17.53
N SER A 585 4.59 0.67 -18.27
CA SER A 585 3.26 0.53 -17.70
C SER A 585 2.30 -0.19 -18.66
N PHE A 586 1.24 -0.73 -18.08
CA PHE A 586 0.08 -1.20 -18.81
C PHE A 586 -1.17 -0.89 -17.99
N ILE A 587 -2.20 -0.37 -18.65
CA ILE A 587 -3.53 -0.23 -18.10
C ILE A 587 -4.49 -1.11 -18.88
N GLY A 588 -5.18 -2.00 -18.18
CA GLY A 588 -6.14 -2.94 -18.76
C GLY A 588 -7.46 -2.93 -18.02
N PHE A 589 -8.53 -3.27 -18.71
CA PHE A 589 -9.88 -3.39 -18.13
C PHE A 589 -10.59 -4.63 -18.69
N ALA A 590 -11.49 -5.18 -17.90
CA ALA A 590 -12.26 -6.36 -18.29
C ALA A 590 -13.61 -6.43 -17.53
N PRO A 591 -14.63 -7.09 -18.13
CA PRO A 591 -14.78 -7.42 -19.55
C PRO A 591 -14.80 -6.17 -20.44
N ALA A 592 -14.35 -6.26 -21.69
CA ALA A 592 -14.26 -5.09 -22.58
C ALA A 592 -15.63 -4.47 -22.93
N ASP A 593 -16.70 -5.26 -22.93
CA ASP A 593 -18.06 -4.82 -23.20
C ASP A 593 -18.77 -4.24 -21.97
N ASP A 594 -18.44 -4.73 -20.77
CA ASP A 594 -19.02 -4.27 -19.50
C ASP A 594 -17.94 -4.29 -18.41
N PRO A 595 -17.04 -3.27 -18.37
CA PRO A 595 -15.90 -3.25 -17.47
C PRO A 595 -16.30 -3.28 -16.00
N GLN A 596 -15.86 -4.30 -15.27
CA GLN A 596 -16.02 -4.46 -13.84
C GLN A 596 -14.75 -4.12 -13.07
N ILE A 597 -13.59 -4.16 -13.73
CA ILE A 597 -12.31 -3.84 -13.13
C ILE A 597 -11.39 -3.16 -14.13
N VAL A 598 -10.64 -2.18 -13.65
CA VAL A 598 -9.49 -1.58 -14.35
C VAL A 598 -8.26 -1.83 -13.50
N ILE A 599 -7.17 -2.31 -14.11
CA ILE A 599 -5.88 -2.53 -13.44
C ILE A 599 -4.81 -1.72 -14.15
N LEU A 600 -4.05 -0.94 -13.39
CA LEU A 600 -2.85 -0.23 -13.83
C LEU A 600 -1.64 -0.83 -13.13
N VAL A 601 -0.62 -1.19 -13.90
CA VAL A 601 0.70 -1.60 -13.41
C VAL A 601 1.77 -0.65 -13.92
N LEU A 602 2.69 -0.25 -13.02
CA LEU A 602 3.90 0.50 -13.32
C LEU A 602 5.12 -0.25 -12.78
N LEU A 603 6.16 -0.37 -13.60
CA LEU A 603 7.47 -0.86 -13.21
C LEU A 603 8.49 0.26 -13.46
N ASP A 604 9.13 0.74 -12.39
CA ASP A 604 10.02 1.89 -12.43
C ASP A 604 11.48 1.43 -12.53
N THR A 605 12.11 1.74 -13.64
CA THR A 605 13.50 1.38 -13.96
C THR A 605 13.75 -0.14 -13.98
N PRO A 606 13.05 -0.90 -14.85
CA PRO A 606 13.43 -2.28 -15.10
C PRO A 606 14.82 -2.35 -15.75
N SER A 607 15.56 -3.42 -15.44
CA SER A 607 16.95 -3.58 -15.89
C SER A 607 17.07 -4.25 -17.26
N ASN A 608 18.09 -3.87 -18.02
CA ASN A 608 18.48 -4.57 -19.25
C ASN A 608 19.23 -5.90 -18.98
N SER A 609 19.59 -6.17 -17.72
CA SER A 609 20.35 -7.37 -17.33
C SER A 609 19.60 -8.67 -17.66
N THR A 610 18.28 -8.62 -17.70
CA THR A 610 17.39 -9.76 -17.99
C THR A 610 17.39 -10.20 -19.46
N GLY A 611 17.91 -9.37 -20.37
CA GLY A 611 17.86 -9.63 -21.82
C GLY A 611 16.48 -9.42 -22.43
N ILE A 612 15.48 -9.00 -21.66
CA ILE A 612 14.12 -8.70 -22.14
C ILE A 612 14.06 -7.23 -22.57
N TYR A 613 13.48 -6.98 -23.76
CA TYR A 613 13.32 -5.61 -24.25
C TYR A 613 12.42 -4.79 -23.34
N ILE A 614 12.95 -3.64 -22.86
CA ILE A 614 12.24 -2.76 -21.93
C ILE A 614 11.06 -2.10 -22.64
N SER A 615 9.87 -2.61 -22.41
CA SER A 615 8.61 -2.01 -22.89
C SER A 615 7.42 -2.45 -22.05
N GLY A 616 6.38 -1.62 -22.01
CA GLY A 616 5.13 -1.96 -21.34
C GLY A 616 4.48 -3.25 -21.89
N GLY A 617 4.64 -3.51 -23.19
CA GLY A 617 4.11 -4.71 -23.83
C GLY A 617 4.81 -6.01 -23.44
N GLN A 618 6.11 -5.97 -23.13
CA GLN A 618 6.89 -7.15 -22.75
C GLN A 618 6.92 -7.40 -21.23
N MET A 619 6.71 -6.38 -20.42
CA MET A 619 6.87 -6.47 -18.96
C MET A 619 5.56 -6.22 -18.20
N ALA A 620 4.91 -5.08 -18.41
CA ALA A 620 3.72 -4.71 -17.66
C ALA A 620 2.44 -5.40 -18.17
N ALA A 621 2.30 -5.59 -19.48
CA ALA A 621 1.13 -6.26 -20.06
C ALA A 621 0.98 -7.71 -19.58
N PRO A 622 2.00 -8.60 -19.64
CA PRO A 622 1.87 -9.96 -19.13
C PRO A 622 1.63 -10.00 -17.62
N THR A 623 2.12 -9.02 -16.85
CA THR A 623 1.85 -8.91 -15.42
C THR A 623 0.36 -8.66 -15.17
N VAL A 624 -0.27 -7.71 -15.90
CA VAL A 624 -1.72 -7.46 -15.80
C VAL A 624 -2.52 -8.67 -16.31
N GLY A 625 -2.08 -9.35 -17.37
CA GLY A 625 -2.70 -10.59 -17.83
C GLY A 625 -2.78 -11.66 -16.74
N LYS A 626 -1.67 -11.88 -16.01
CA LYS A 626 -1.63 -12.81 -14.86
C LYS A 626 -2.57 -12.37 -13.72
N MET A 627 -2.61 -11.06 -13.42
CA MET A 627 -3.54 -10.51 -12.42
C MET A 627 -5.00 -10.75 -12.84
N MET A 628 -5.35 -10.43 -14.09
CA MET A 628 -6.71 -10.64 -14.64
C MET A 628 -7.10 -12.10 -14.62
N ALA A 629 -6.18 -13.03 -14.95
CA ALA A 629 -6.44 -14.46 -14.94
C ALA A 629 -6.83 -15.01 -13.56
N ASP A 630 -6.26 -14.47 -12.49
CA ASP A 630 -6.62 -14.85 -11.12
C ASP A 630 -7.86 -14.07 -10.59
N ILE A 631 -8.00 -12.79 -10.96
CA ILE A 631 -9.03 -11.89 -10.39
C ILE A 631 -10.40 -12.07 -11.08
N LEU A 632 -10.46 -12.23 -12.42
CA LEU A 632 -11.74 -12.29 -13.13
C LEU A 632 -12.60 -13.49 -12.69
N PRO A 633 -12.06 -14.72 -12.55
CA PRO A 633 -12.82 -15.84 -12.00
C PRO A 633 -13.28 -15.57 -10.55
N TYR A 634 -12.43 -14.92 -9.75
CA TYR A 634 -12.77 -14.55 -8.37
C TYR A 634 -13.94 -13.56 -8.30
N LEU A 635 -14.01 -12.62 -9.24
CA LEU A 635 -15.14 -11.68 -9.38
C LEU A 635 -16.40 -12.34 -9.95
N GLY A 636 -16.33 -13.64 -10.31
CA GLY A 636 -17.46 -14.36 -10.91
C GLY A 636 -17.70 -14.02 -12.38
N VAL A 637 -16.69 -13.47 -13.07
CA VAL A 637 -16.76 -13.24 -14.53
C VAL A 637 -16.56 -14.59 -15.21
N GLU A 638 -17.60 -15.08 -15.86
CA GLU A 638 -17.55 -16.37 -16.57
C GLU A 638 -16.75 -16.24 -17.87
N PRO A 639 -15.82 -17.19 -18.16
CA PRO A 639 -15.06 -17.16 -19.39
C PRO A 639 -15.93 -17.53 -20.62
N SER A 640 -15.81 -16.75 -21.67
CA SER A 640 -16.50 -16.98 -22.97
C SER A 640 -15.47 -17.27 -24.04
N TYR A 641 -15.24 -18.55 -24.31
CA TYR A 641 -14.25 -19.00 -25.29
C TYR A 641 -14.78 -18.96 -26.74
N SER A 642 -14.03 -18.35 -27.64
CA SER A 642 -14.25 -18.43 -29.07
C SER A 642 -13.98 -19.85 -29.59
N GLU A 643 -14.47 -20.17 -30.77
CA GLU A 643 -14.22 -21.50 -31.41
C GLU A 643 -12.70 -21.73 -31.65
N THR A 644 -11.98 -20.67 -32.00
CA THR A 644 -10.52 -20.74 -32.15
C THR A 644 -9.82 -21.05 -30.85
N GLU A 645 -10.22 -20.39 -29.74
CA GLU A 645 -9.65 -20.64 -28.40
C GLU A 645 -9.94 -22.08 -27.98
N LYS A 646 -11.17 -22.57 -28.14
CA LYS A 646 -11.54 -23.95 -27.82
C LYS A 646 -10.65 -24.98 -28.53
N THR A 647 -10.23 -24.69 -29.78
CA THR A 647 -9.35 -25.59 -30.53
C THR A 647 -7.89 -25.56 -30.04
N HIS A 648 -7.45 -24.51 -29.34
CA HIS A 648 -6.08 -24.39 -28.84
C HIS A 648 -5.94 -24.72 -27.34
N MET A 649 -7.05 -24.81 -26.63
CA MET A 649 -7.02 -25.10 -25.16
C MET A 649 -6.49 -26.51 -24.88
N ASP A 650 -5.74 -26.64 -23.81
CA ASP A 650 -5.33 -27.91 -23.24
C ASP A 650 -6.56 -28.81 -22.96
N LYS A 651 -6.39 -30.10 -23.07
CA LYS A 651 -7.47 -31.09 -22.95
C LYS A 651 -7.29 -31.98 -21.75
N THR A 652 -8.39 -32.23 -21.03
CA THR A 652 -8.41 -33.23 -19.95
C THR A 652 -8.50 -34.62 -20.55
N VAL A 653 -7.56 -35.47 -20.21
CA VAL A 653 -7.53 -36.87 -20.69
C VAL A 653 -8.68 -37.66 -20.05
N PRO A 654 -9.58 -38.24 -20.87
CA PRO A 654 -10.68 -39.04 -20.38
C PRO A 654 -10.18 -40.40 -19.83
N ASN A 655 -11.01 -41.08 -19.07
CA ASN A 655 -10.75 -42.48 -18.73
C ASN A 655 -11.18 -43.38 -19.88
N VAL A 656 -10.22 -44.00 -20.54
CA VAL A 656 -10.46 -44.97 -21.64
C VAL A 656 -10.04 -46.39 -21.28
N THR A 657 -9.64 -46.66 -20.04
CA THR A 657 -9.36 -48.01 -19.56
C THR A 657 -10.64 -48.85 -19.53
N GLY A 658 -10.54 -50.08 -19.96
CA GLY A 658 -11.71 -51.00 -20.06
C GLY A 658 -12.49 -50.87 -21.38
N LEU A 659 -12.25 -49.84 -22.17
CA LEU A 659 -12.84 -49.70 -23.49
C LEU A 659 -12.10 -50.58 -24.55
N SER A 660 -12.79 -50.93 -25.64
CA SER A 660 -12.08 -51.47 -26.79
C SER A 660 -11.13 -50.42 -27.36
N VAL A 661 -10.03 -50.85 -27.99
CA VAL A 661 -9.04 -49.94 -28.60
C VAL A 661 -9.69 -48.95 -29.55
N GLU A 662 -10.68 -49.38 -30.35
CA GLU A 662 -11.38 -48.52 -31.30
C GLU A 662 -12.29 -47.48 -30.59
N GLN A 663 -12.98 -47.88 -29.52
CA GLN A 663 -13.77 -46.94 -28.69
C GLN A 663 -12.88 -45.93 -27.99
N ALA A 664 -11.71 -46.36 -27.46
CA ALA A 664 -10.75 -45.48 -26.81
C ALA A 664 -10.17 -44.45 -27.78
N LYS A 665 -9.80 -44.87 -29.02
CA LYS A 665 -9.35 -43.95 -30.09
C LYS A 665 -10.42 -42.93 -30.44
N ALA A 666 -11.67 -43.37 -30.59
CA ALA A 666 -12.80 -42.49 -30.92
C ALA A 666 -13.01 -41.45 -29.84
N ALA A 667 -13.04 -41.86 -28.55
CA ALA A 667 -13.21 -40.96 -27.41
C ALA A 667 -12.09 -39.93 -27.28
N LEU A 668 -10.86 -40.31 -27.57
CA LEU A 668 -9.72 -39.37 -27.58
C LEU A 668 -9.80 -38.41 -28.77
N ALA A 669 -10.19 -38.90 -29.96
CA ALA A 669 -10.31 -38.10 -31.17
C ALA A 669 -11.41 -37.03 -31.06
N GLU A 670 -12.54 -37.32 -30.37
CA GLU A 670 -13.60 -36.33 -30.09
C GLU A 670 -13.08 -35.12 -29.26
N LEU A 671 -12.04 -35.33 -28.44
CA LEU A 671 -11.41 -34.29 -27.68
C LEU A 671 -10.19 -33.65 -28.36
N GLY A 672 -9.90 -34.02 -29.64
CA GLY A 672 -8.73 -33.54 -30.35
C GLY A 672 -7.42 -34.17 -29.90
N LEU A 673 -7.46 -35.28 -29.18
CA LEU A 673 -6.30 -36.06 -28.73
C LEU A 673 -6.01 -37.21 -29.69
N GLN A 674 -4.76 -37.60 -29.84
CA GLN A 674 -4.32 -38.72 -30.62
C GLN A 674 -4.09 -39.95 -29.73
N ALA A 675 -4.06 -41.13 -30.30
CA ALA A 675 -3.80 -42.37 -29.60
C ALA A 675 -2.66 -43.18 -30.23
N ARG A 676 -1.75 -43.69 -29.40
CA ARG A 676 -0.74 -44.69 -29.81
C ARG A 676 -0.93 -45.93 -28.96
N VAL A 677 -1.13 -47.09 -29.64
CA VAL A 677 -1.45 -48.35 -28.97
C VAL A 677 -0.19 -49.22 -28.85
N TYR A 678 0.01 -49.76 -27.66
CA TYR A 678 1.07 -50.71 -27.33
C TYR A 678 0.45 -52.06 -26.91
N GLY A 679 0.83 -53.13 -27.64
CA GLY A 679 0.27 -54.46 -27.48
C GLY A 679 -0.78 -54.76 -28.56
N ASP A 680 -1.27 -56.00 -28.55
CA ASP A 680 -2.22 -56.58 -29.53
C ASP A 680 -3.54 -56.98 -28.88
N GLY A 681 -3.77 -56.61 -27.61
CA GLY A 681 -5.03 -56.84 -26.92
C GLY A 681 -6.18 -56.00 -27.46
N GLY A 682 -7.39 -56.54 -27.44
CA GLY A 682 -8.61 -55.85 -27.91
C GLY A 682 -9.14 -54.77 -26.98
N THR A 683 -8.65 -54.74 -25.68
CA THR A 683 -9.13 -53.84 -24.65
C THR A 683 -7.98 -53.08 -24.03
N VAL A 684 -8.18 -51.79 -23.75
CA VAL A 684 -7.19 -50.92 -23.08
C VAL A 684 -7.09 -51.29 -21.62
N THR A 685 -5.92 -51.75 -21.18
CA THR A 685 -5.63 -52.11 -19.77
C THR A 685 -5.03 -50.98 -18.95
N ALA A 686 -4.30 -50.09 -19.62
CA ALA A 686 -3.73 -48.88 -19.00
C ALA A 686 -3.56 -47.74 -20.01
N GLN A 687 -3.48 -46.52 -19.53
CA GLN A 687 -3.25 -45.32 -20.33
C GLN A 687 -2.24 -44.42 -19.68
N LEU A 688 -1.45 -43.67 -20.46
CA LEU A 688 -0.54 -42.61 -20.02
C LEU A 688 -0.67 -41.38 -20.90
N PRO A 689 -0.86 -40.18 -20.30
CA PRO A 689 -1.01 -39.98 -18.87
C PRO A 689 -2.34 -40.52 -18.35
N GLY A 690 -2.47 -40.58 -17.01
CA GLY A 690 -3.69 -41.08 -16.39
C GLY A 690 -4.91 -40.20 -16.65
N SER A 691 -6.11 -40.74 -16.46
CA SER A 691 -7.38 -40.01 -16.52
C SER A 691 -7.35 -38.77 -15.61
N GLY A 692 -7.90 -37.65 -16.07
CA GLY A 692 -7.91 -36.36 -15.37
C GLY A 692 -6.65 -35.52 -15.57
N ALA A 693 -5.60 -36.05 -16.17
CA ALA A 693 -4.42 -35.25 -16.54
C ALA A 693 -4.78 -34.22 -17.62
N VAL A 694 -4.28 -32.99 -17.47
CA VAL A 694 -4.43 -31.95 -18.46
C VAL A 694 -3.19 -31.93 -19.35
N VAL A 695 -3.38 -32.01 -20.68
CA VAL A 695 -2.30 -32.07 -21.67
C VAL A 695 -2.57 -31.13 -22.84
N ALA A 696 -1.53 -30.71 -23.54
CA ALA A 696 -1.64 -29.89 -24.76
C ALA A 696 -2.59 -30.51 -25.75
N ASN A 697 -3.41 -29.69 -26.42
CA ASN A 697 -4.27 -30.16 -27.51
C ASN A 697 -3.42 -30.85 -28.59
N GLY A 698 -3.98 -31.94 -29.19
CA GLY A 698 -3.26 -32.77 -30.15
C GLY A 698 -2.23 -33.73 -29.57
N SER A 699 -2.10 -33.79 -28.22
CA SER A 699 -1.19 -34.74 -27.55
C SER A 699 -1.56 -36.20 -27.89
N THR A 700 -0.54 -37.04 -28.01
CA THR A 700 -0.69 -38.47 -28.27
C THR A 700 -0.74 -39.26 -26.97
N ILE A 701 -1.89 -39.80 -26.61
CA ILE A 701 -2.10 -40.61 -25.42
C ILE A 701 -1.62 -42.02 -25.68
N LEU A 702 -0.79 -42.60 -24.81
CA LEU A 702 -0.30 -43.97 -24.91
C LEU A 702 -1.34 -44.92 -24.30
N LEU A 703 -1.83 -45.83 -25.09
CA LEU A 703 -2.79 -46.86 -24.71
C LEU A 703 -2.09 -48.22 -24.69
N TYR A 704 -2.25 -48.94 -23.59
CA TYR A 704 -1.70 -50.28 -23.41
C TYR A 704 -2.82 -51.29 -23.50
N ALA A 705 -2.68 -52.24 -24.41
CA ALA A 705 -3.66 -53.30 -24.66
C ALA A 705 -2.95 -54.67 -24.61
N GLY A 706 -3.06 -55.36 -23.49
CA GLY A 706 -2.38 -56.64 -23.26
C GLY A 706 -0.86 -56.50 -22.96
N LYS A 707 -0.39 -55.28 -22.71
CA LYS A 707 0.98 -54.96 -22.30
C LYS A 707 0.95 -53.97 -21.15
N GLU A 708 1.82 -54.15 -20.19
CA GLU A 708 1.97 -53.18 -19.07
C GLU A 708 2.84 -51.98 -19.48
N PRO A 709 2.57 -50.78 -18.90
CA PRO A 709 3.45 -49.64 -19.07
C PRO A 709 4.87 -49.97 -18.60
N SER A 710 5.87 -49.74 -19.41
CA SER A 710 7.27 -49.78 -18.98
C SER A 710 7.50 -48.62 -18.04
N GLY A 711 8.13 -48.88 -16.88
CA GLY A 711 8.49 -47.85 -15.91
C GLY A 711 9.68 -46.98 -16.37
N ASP A 712 9.82 -46.81 -17.68
CA ASP A 712 10.94 -46.10 -18.32
C ASP A 712 10.98 -44.64 -17.87
N LYS A 713 12.17 -44.11 -17.72
CA LYS A 713 12.45 -42.72 -17.41
C LYS A 713 13.12 -42.06 -18.60
N GLU A 714 12.79 -40.82 -18.82
CA GLU A 714 13.37 -39.98 -19.84
C GLU A 714 13.91 -38.68 -19.27
N THR A 715 14.91 -38.15 -19.91
CA THR A 715 15.53 -36.87 -19.49
C THR A 715 14.73 -35.69 -20.01
N MET A 716 14.33 -34.80 -19.14
CA MET A 716 13.63 -33.55 -19.49
C MET A 716 14.45 -32.71 -20.45
N PRO A 717 13.97 -32.43 -21.67
CA PRO A 717 14.66 -31.54 -22.61
C PRO A 717 14.51 -30.07 -22.20
N ASP A 718 15.39 -29.23 -22.71
CA ASP A 718 15.17 -27.78 -22.69
C ASP A 718 14.12 -27.43 -23.77
N LEU A 719 13.01 -26.83 -23.33
CA LEU A 719 11.89 -26.42 -24.17
C LEU A 719 11.90 -24.92 -24.45
N THR A 720 12.81 -24.15 -23.87
CA THR A 720 12.86 -22.69 -24.05
C THR A 720 13.05 -22.31 -25.51
N ASN A 721 12.38 -21.23 -25.92
CA ASN A 721 12.33 -20.72 -27.30
C ASN A 721 11.65 -21.64 -28.33
N LEU A 722 11.12 -22.81 -27.97
CA LEU A 722 10.30 -23.62 -28.84
C LEU A 722 8.87 -23.08 -28.92
N SER A 723 8.19 -23.32 -30.06
CA SER A 723 6.73 -23.14 -30.09
C SER A 723 6.04 -24.22 -29.25
N TYR A 724 4.83 -23.93 -28.76
CA TYR A 724 4.08 -24.89 -27.93
C TYR A 724 3.87 -26.24 -28.66
N GLU A 725 3.54 -26.20 -29.91
CA GLU A 725 3.37 -27.42 -30.75
C GLU A 725 4.69 -28.20 -30.88
N THR A 726 5.81 -27.50 -31.16
CA THR A 726 7.11 -28.15 -31.29
C THR A 726 7.53 -28.81 -29.99
N ALA A 727 7.28 -28.13 -28.88
CA ALA A 727 7.58 -28.65 -27.51
C ALA A 727 6.68 -29.86 -27.20
N ARG A 728 5.37 -29.80 -27.51
CA ARG A 728 4.44 -30.91 -27.37
C ARG A 728 4.95 -32.14 -28.12
N ASP A 729 5.29 -31.98 -29.40
CA ASP A 729 5.73 -33.08 -30.23
C ASP A 729 7.07 -33.67 -29.76
N ARG A 730 8.00 -32.81 -29.27
CA ARG A 730 9.26 -33.24 -28.69
C ARG A 730 9.05 -34.05 -27.41
N MET A 731 8.16 -33.58 -26.53
CA MET A 731 7.80 -34.29 -25.29
C MET A 731 7.06 -35.60 -25.56
N ALA A 732 6.14 -35.58 -26.52
CA ALA A 732 5.40 -36.80 -26.93
C ALA A 732 6.33 -37.90 -27.48
N ALA A 733 7.43 -37.56 -28.15
CA ALA A 733 8.44 -38.52 -28.59
C ALA A 733 9.13 -39.23 -27.44
N LEU A 734 9.20 -38.58 -26.27
CA LEU A 734 9.77 -39.10 -25.02
C LEU A 734 8.71 -39.68 -24.08
N GLY A 735 7.47 -39.83 -24.49
CA GLY A 735 6.36 -40.28 -23.63
C GLY A 735 6.04 -39.33 -22.49
N LEU A 736 6.48 -38.05 -22.60
CA LEU A 736 6.20 -36.96 -21.66
C LEU A 736 5.15 -36.01 -22.24
N TYR A 737 4.59 -35.16 -21.42
CA TYR A 737 3.49 -34.26 -21.79
C TYR A 737 3.76 -32.85 -21.27
N ILE A 738 3.15 -31.88 -21.94
CA ILE A 738 3.12 -30.49 -21.49
C ILE A 738 1.69 -30.01 -21.29
N LYS A 739 1.55 -29.04 -20.42
CA LYS A 739 0.37 -28.19 -20.27
C LYS A 739 0.81 -26.73 -20.10
N THR A 740 -0.09 -25.79 -20.30
CA THR A 740 0.16 -24.39 -19.99
C THR A 740 -1.06 -23.76 -19.34
N ASN A 741 -0.82 -22.83 -18.41
CA ASN A 741 -1.82 -21.90 -17.90
C ASN A 741 -1.83 -20.57 -18.65
N SER A 742 -0.91 -20.39 -19.63
CA SER A 742 -0.86 -19.22 -20.49
C SER A 742 -1.89 -19.37 -21.62
N SER A 743 -2.50 -18.27 -22.02
CA SER A 743 -3.41 -18.25 -23.17
C SER A 743 -2.64 -18.50 -24.46
N ILE A 744 -3.09 -19.48 -25.27
CA ILE A 744 -2.53 -19.77 -26.57
C ILE A 744 -3.30 -18.96 -27.62
N THR A 745 -2.69 -17.90 -28.13
CA THR A 745 -3.30 -16.99 -29.11
C THR A 745 -2.81 -17.21 -30.54
N ASP A 746 -1.52 -17.50 -30.67
CA ASP A 746 -0.85 -17.75 -31.94
C ASP A 746 0.32 -18.71 -31.73
N THR A 747 0.18 -19.92 -32.23
CA THR A 747 1.18 -20.99 -32.11
C THR A 747 2.49 -20.67 -32.81
N ALA A 748 2.50 -19.76 -33.79
CA ALA A 748 3.68 -19.38 -34.54
C ALA A 748 4.55 -18.32 -33.85
N SER A 749 3.91 -17.34 -33.20
CA SER A 749 4.60 -16.22 -32.54
C SER A 749 4.85 -16.45 -31.05
N GLN A 750 4.10 -17.34 -30.41
CA GLN A 750 4.31 -17.69 -29.00
C GLN A 750 5.43 -18.72 -28.85
N LYS A 751 6.34 -18.45 -27.90
CA LYS A 751 7.47 -19.30 -27.52
C LYS A 751 7.43 -19.62 -26.04
N ILE A 752 7.96 -20.79 -25.68
CA ILE A 752 8.13 -21.15 -24.26
C ILE A 752 9.22 -20.27 -23.67
N SER A 753 8.88 -19.53 -22.61
CA SER A 753 9.79 -18.72 -21.83
C SER A 753 10.31 -19.43 -20.57
N GLY A 754 9.58 -20.45 -20.08
CA GLY A 754 9.95 -21.21 -18.91
C GLY A 754 9.26 -22.56 -18.81
N GLN A 755 9.84 -23.46 -18.02
CA GLN A 755 9.32 -24.78 -17.70
C GLN A 755 9.48 -25.07 -16.20
N THR A 756 8.48 -25.71 -15.60
CA THR A 756 8.47 -25.97 -14.13
C THR A 756 9.48 -27.04 -13.70
N VAL A 757 9.95 -27.86 -14.61
CA VAL A 757 10.96 -28.89 -14.37
C VAL A 757 12.23 -28.54 -15.15
N ALA A 758 13.36 -28.48 -14.48
CA ALA A 758 14.65 -28.14 -15.10
C ALA A 758 15.07 -29.18 -16.16
N ALA A 759 15.65 -28.69 -17.26
CA ALA A 759 16.27 -29.57 -18.25
C ALA A 759 17.34 -30.48 -17.62
N GLY A 760 17.43 -31.72 -18.05
CA GLY A 760 18.32 -32.73 -17.49
C GLY A 760 17.72 -33.56 -16.35
N THR A 761 16.52 -33.22 -15.82
CA THR A 761 15.85 -34.00 -14.77
C THR A 761 15.27 -35.30 -15.34
N GLU A 762 15.43 -36.43 -14.64
CA GLU A 762 14.80 -37.72 -15.01
C GLU A 762 13.31 -37.71 -14.63
N LEU A 763 12.46 -37.99 -15.60
CA LEU A 763 11.00 -38.05 -15.48
C LEU A 763 10.47 -39.41 -15.94
N LYS A 764 9.42 -39.89 -15.29
CA LYS A 764 8.72 -41.11 -15.73
C LYS A 764 7.80 -40.82 -16.91
N HIS A 765 7.61 -41.80 -17.79
CA HIS A 765 6.60 -41.74 -18.85
C HIS A 765 5.23 -41.37 -18.25
N GLY A 766 4.47 -40.55 -18.96
CA GLY A 766 3.19 -40.03 -18.52
C GLY A 766 3.25 -38.75 -17.66
N THR A 767 4.46 -38.26 -17.29
CA THR A 767 4.61 -37.01 -16.54
C THR A 767 4.20 -35.82 -17.41
N VAL A 768 3.38 -34.93 -16.82
CA VAL A 768 2.97 -33.66 -17.44
C VAL A 768 3.77 -32.52 -16.82
N VAL A 769 4.44 -31.73 -17.64
CA VAL A 769 5.24 -30.56 -17.25
C VAL A 769 4.51 -29.29 -17.63
N GLU A 770 4.41 -28.34 -16.72
CA GLU A 770 3.82 -27.03 -17.00
C GLU A 770 4.86 -26.10 -17.63
N VAL A 771 4.46 -25.38 -18.69
CA VAL A 771 5.29 -24.41 -19.41
C VAL A 771 4.62 -23.05 -19.46
N THR A 772 5.43 -21.99 -19.45
CA THR A 772 4.98 -20.60 -19.59
C THR A 772 5.24 -20.13 -21.00
N LEU A 773 4.26 -19.47 -21.63
CA LEU A 773 4.38 -18.93 -22.97
C LEU A 773 4.58 -17.41 -22.93
N VAL A 774 5.35 -16.90 -23.89
CA VAL A 774 5.52 -15.47 -24.17
C VAL A 774 5.42 -15.24 -25.67
N THR A 775 4.76 -14.17 -26.07
CA THR A 775 4.70 -13.79 -27.48
C THR A 775 5.98 -13.02 -27.85
N THR A 776 6.78 -13.57 -28.77
CA THR A 776 7.98 -12.91 -29.27
C THR A 776 7.62 -12.12 -30.53
N ASP A 777 7.86 -10.81 -30.46
CA ASP A 777 7.74 -9.95 -31.65
C ASP A 777 8.95 -10.21 -32.58
N SER A 778 8.74 -10.92 -33.65
CA SER A 778 9.77 -11.18 -34.68
C SER A 778 10.29 -9.89 -35.36
N GLY A 779 9.66 -8.73 -35.11
CA GLY A 779 10.04 -7.43 -35.67
C GLY A 779 11.01 -6.61 -34.80
N MET A 780 11.23 -6.97 -33.51
CA MET A 780 12.05 -6.19 -32.58
C MET A 780 13.43 -6.78 -32.24
N LEU A 781 13.73 -8.01 -32.66
CA LEU A 781 15.03 -8.68 -32.42
C LEU A 781 16.19 -8.20 -33.30
N GLY A 782 16.04 -7.11 -34.00
CA GLY A 782 17.08 -6.64 -34.90
C GLY A 782 17.30 -5.13 -34.82
N ARG A 783 17.87 -4.60 -33.74
CA ARG A 783 18.71 -3.38 -33.75
C ARG A 783 19.12 -2.98 -32.33
N TYR A 784 20.29 -3.39 -31.90
CA TYR A 784 21.15 -2.64 -31.00
C TYR A 784 22.02 -1.71 -31.82
#